data_2a92e0a789e438d731c9dcf5683326e9
#
_entry.id   2a92e0a789e438d731c9dcf5683326e9
#
_cell.length_a   1.000
_cell.length_b   1.000
_cell.length_c   1.000
_cell.angle_alpha   90.00
_cell.angle_beta   90.00
_cell.angle_gamma   90.00
#
_symmetry.space_group_name_H-M   'P 1'
#
loop_
_entity.id
_entity.type
_entity.pdbx_description
1 polymer ?
#
loop_
_entity_poly.entity_id
_entity_poly.type
_entity_poly.pdbx_seq_one_letter_code
_entity_poly.pdbx_strand_id
1 'polypeptide(L)'
;MSYNIETRSISEFVTDSKIKLPRFQRKSTWTAKQNFELAISIFQEYPVGVVIINDEGHTSWLLDGRQRRTALRELRANPDLVYEWARKYIKFKSNQDEVDVKNMYWEKIDAYLQQEEQDDDETTIVAEPIYDDSEIDEDINRFRQRKGLKTLLDIILMVHQKTANGGKWERLFADLNKLLARPPYAPKRDGFKINPEDLRQFLLDYKNKVGIPSKENFIQYMDDFGGAIKDGKEKDFYNQVEQKWDDIEKIVSVIASSEQIITDARIGVILLKNVTPLDAQNIFSRINSGGTQLKAEELLSAKPFWNEKVAMADEKMQQLVNELYTRLGVELPQDGNVVRWDYGATLISRINDQQLIFEDYLEKNSSQEIDLTQITLGFKLMSAFFNKGISAVVVNELERNKNIKWGMSIDDLVDDINTICEILLKSEFFKYLRSWRKPLYKLLGAAPTLEYITILLFDWQEKGCPRVSSAEYNAFVRDAKALFDRLIFEYSIGSWRGSGDSKMANHVKNWRDRIIPMDEASWKILIESSCKGAYNGQPLDIKHLTPILCYQYALQKKTPNQPLKETSEVDHIIPKAKLDNNSMIPIGYRDALFNLELLPKEDNNQKKDKTLQEVNDTFLQKYISGYTDISIEDFPKYSDVSHIEELKEERQTLLLKVFGEIRKTELAN
;
A
#
# COMPACT_ATOMS: atom_id res chain seq x y z
N MET A 1 28.22 26.25 7.97
CA MET A 1 26.85 26.17 7.45
C MET A 1 26.40 27.57 7.06
N SER A 2 25.97 27.78 5.82
CA SER A 2 25.28 29.01 5.36
C SER A 2 24.03 28.60 4.63
N TYR A 3 23.06 29.51 4.54
CA TYR A 3 21.85 29.27 3.79
C TYR A 3 21.44 30.50 2.98
N ASN A 4 20.74 30.27 1.90
CA ASN A 4 20.11 31.30 1.07
C ASN A 4 18.63 30.95 0.87
N ILE A 5 17.80 31.98 0.74
CA ILE A 5 16.37 31.81 0.44
C ILE A 5 16.13 32.35 -0.95
N GLU A 6 15.60 31.50 -1.81
CA GLU A 6 15.29 31.85 -3.20
C GLU A 6 13.91 31.29 -3.59
N THR A 7 13.40 31.73 -4.72
CA THR A 7 12.19 31.15 -5.32
C THR A 7 12.54 30.56 -6.66
N ARG A 8 11.98 29.37 -6.97
CA ARG A 8 12.09 28.72 -8.28
C ARG A 8 10.71 28.52 -8.88
N SER A 9 10.62 28.51 -10.20
CA SER A 9 9.39 28.01 -10.82
C SER A 9 9.21 26.52 -10.54
N ILE A 10 7.96 26.05 -10.55
CA ILE A 10 7.69 24.61 -10.42
C ILE A 10 8.44 23.83 -11.50
N SER A 11 8.45 24.36 -12.73
CA SER A 11 9.15 23.72 -13.84
C SER A 11 10.63 23.52 -13.54
N GLU A 12 11.35 24.59 -13.11
CA GLU A 12 12.75 24.49 -12.73
C GLU A 12 12.99 23.47 -11.61
N PHE A 13 12.16 23.54 -10.57
CA PHE A 13 12.31 22.67 -9.39
C PHE A 13 12.10 21.18 -9.71
N VAL A 14 11.10 20.82 -10.52
CA VAL A 14 10.78 19.41 -10.79
C VAL A 14 11.67 18.78 -11.87
N THR A 15 12.22 19.61 -12.80
CA THR A 15 13.09 19.12 -13.88
C THR A 15 14.57 19.16 -13.55
N ASP A 16 14.96 19.82 -12.46
CA ASP A 16 16.37 19.89 -12.07
C ASP A 16 16.92 18.50 -11.74
N SER A 17 17.75 17.97 -12.64
CA SER A 17 18.36 16.65 -12.53
C SER A 17 19.44 16.57 -11.43
N LYS A 18 19.95 17.71 -10.96
CA LYS A 18 20.91 17.77 -9.85
C LYS A 18 20.24 17.49 -8.50
N ILE A 19 18.92 17.71 -8.40
CA ILE A 19 18.19 17.47 -7.15
C ILE A 19 17.93 15.98 -7.01
N LYS A 20 18.64 15.38 -6.05
CA LYS A 20 18.56 13.97 -5.67
C LYS A 20 17.87 13.79 -4.33
N LEU A 21 17.31 12.61 -4.11
CA LEU A 21 16.72 12.25 -2.83
C LEU A 21 17.78 11.58 -1.94
N PRO A 22 18.05 12.09 -0.74
CA PRO A 22 18.93 11.39 0.18
C PRO A 22 18.30 10.07 0.61
N ARG A 23 19.13 9.11 0.93
CA ARG A 23 18.77 7.73 1.27
C ARG A 23 17.74 7.60 2.39
N PHE A 24 17.71 8.54 3.32
CA PHE A 24 16.77 8.56 4.44
C PHE A 24 15.37 9.09 4.10
N GLN A 25 15.12 9.47 2.87
CA GLN A 25 13.77 9.91 2.48
C GLN A 25 12.82 8.71 2.34
N ARG A 26 11.68 8.81 3.01
CA ARG A 26 10.61 7.82 2.91
C ARG A 26 9.87 7.88 1.56
N LYS A 27 9.12 6.83 1.23
CA LYS A 27 8.20 6.82 0.09
C LYS A 27 7.18 7.97 0.20
N SER A 28 6.65 8.40 -0.94
CA SER A 28 5.54 9.34 -0.97
C SER A 28 4.33 8.74 -0.23
N THR A 29 3.80 9.50 0.74
CA THR A 29 2.67 9.08 1.58
C THR A 29 1.50 10.05 1.48
N TRP A 30 1.59 11.06 0.61
CA TRP A 30 0.50 12.02 0.46
C TRP A 30 -0.76 11.34 -0.04
N THR A 31 -1.86 11.69 0.60
CA THR A 31 -3.19 11.25 0.24
C THR A 31 -3.72 12.04 -0.96
N ALA A 32 -4.79 11.53 -1.57
CA ALA A 32 -5.48 12.26 -2.63
C ALA A 32 -5.95 13.65 -2.17
N LYS A 33 -6.31 13.80 -0.88
CA LYS A 33 -6.65 15.09 -0.26
C LYS A 33 -5.48 16.08 -0.37
N GLN A 34 -4.31 15.70 0.14
CA GLN A 34 -3.14 16.59 0.17
C GLN A 34 -2.65 16.96 -1.23
N ASN A 35 -2.70 16.03 -2.19
CA ASN A 35 -2.37 16.32 -3.59
C ASN A 35 -3.39 17.30 -4.21
N PHE A 36 -4.68 17.13 -3.89
CA PHE A 36 -5.74 17.99 -4.37
C PHE A 36 -5.64 19.40 -3.78
N GLU A 37 -5.38 19.54 -2.48
CA GLU A 37 -5.14 20.82 -1.80
C GLU A 37 -3.94 21.58 -2.39
N LEU A 38 -2.85 20.84 -2.70
CA LEU A 38 -1.71 21.45 -3.40
C LEU A 38 -2.11 21.97 -4.78
N ALA A 39 -2.87 21.20 -5.55
CA ALA A 39 -3.36 21.63 -6.87
C ALA A 39 -4.25 22.86 -6.77
N ILE A 40 -5.19 22.88 -5.82
CA ILE A 40 -6.03 24.06 -5.56
C ILE A 40 -5.16 25.28 -5.27
N SER A 41 -4.16 25.15 -4.39
CA SER A 41 -3.25 26.25 -4.04
C SER A 41 -2.53 26.81 -5.28
N ILE A 42 -2.10 25.94 -6.20
CA ILE A 42 -1.46 26.36 -7.46
C ILE A 42 -2.43 27.13 -8.34
N PHE A 43 -3.65 26.63 -8.52
CA PHE A 43 -4.65 27.26 -9.37
C PHE A 43 -5.25 28.55 -8.77
N GLN A 44 -5.13 28.71 -7.45
CA GLN A 44 -5.45 29.95 -6.74
C GLN A 44 -4.26 30.93 -6.69
N GLU A 45 -3.11 30.54 -7.25
CA GLU A 45 -1.86 31.31 -7.21
C GLU A 45 -1.34 31.53 -5.77
N TYR A 46 -1.70 30.63 -4.83
CA TYR A 46 -1.19 30.68 -3.47
C TYR A 46 0.23 30.11 -3.37
N PRO A 47 1.00 30.51 -2.36
CA PRO A 47 2.31 29.93 -2.11
C PRO A 47 2.22 28.43 -1.85
N VAL A 48 2.95 27.62 -2.59
CA VAL A 48 2.97 26.14 -2.44
C VAL A 48 3.96 25.67 -1.36
N GLY A 49 4.38 26.58 -0.51
CA GLY A 49 5.27 26.31 0.62
C GLY A 49 6.75 26.41 0.27
N VAL A 50 7.60 25.90 1.18
CA VAL A 50 9.04 25.98 1.09
C VAL A 50 9.65 24.59 1.11
N VAL A 51 10.68 24.36 0.29
CA VAL A 51 11.49 23.13 0.29
C VAL A 51 12.91 23.43 0.77
N ILE A 52 13.62 22.41 1.25
CA ILE A 52 14.98 22.56 1.76
C ILE A 52 15.90 21.66 0.95
N ILE A 53 16.94 22.27 0.40
CA ILE A 53 17.93 21.61 -0.46
C ILE A 53 19.32 21.85 0.13
N ASN A 54 20.12 20.80 0.29
CA ASN A 54 21.54 20.88 0.58
C ASN A 54 22.32 20.82 -0.73
N ASP A 55 22.99 21.89 -1.09
CA ASP A 55 23.77 22.01 -2.32
C ASP A 55 25.25 21.69 -2.06
N GLU A 56 25.72 20.62 -2.68
CA GLU A 56 27.12 20.16 -2.64
C GLU A 56 27.86 20.47 -3.97
N GLY A 57 27.29 21.36 -4.79
CA GLY A 57 27.84 21.80 -6.06
C GLY A 57 27.49 20.89 -7.23
N HIS A 58 27.92 19.64 -7.23
CA HIS A 58 27.59 18.67 -8.29
C HIS A 58 26.24 17.99 -8.06
N THR A 59 25.85 17.83 -6.83
CA THR A 59 24.59 17.21 -6.38
C THR A 59 23.92 18.09 -5.36
N SER A 60 22.61 18.21 -5.48
CA SER A 60 21.74 18.92 -4.54
C SER A 60 20.80 17.92 -3.86
N TRP A 61 20.90 17.78 -2.55
CA TRP A 61 20.08 16.82 -1.79
C TRP A 61 18.81 17.48 -1.28
N LEU A 62 17.65 16.96 -1.69
CA LEU A 62 16.35 17.41 -1.21
C LEU A 62 16.09 16.91 0.20
N LEU A 63 16.24 17.76 1.21
CA LEU A 63 16.04 17.41 2.62
C LEU A 63 14.57 17.47 3.05
N ASP A 64 13.80 18.45 2.55
CA ASP A 64 12.35 18.53 2.73
C ASP A 64 11.66 18.91 1.43
N GLY A 65 10.40 18.49 1.28
CA GLY A 65 9.56 18.78 0.11
C GLY A 65 9.47 17.65 -0.92
N ARG A 66 9.90 16.42 -0.59
CA ARG A 66 9.78 15.26 -1.48
C ARG A 66 8.36 15.04 -1.96
N GLN A 67 7.39 15.06 -1.04
CA GLN A 67 5.98 14.84 -1.35
C GLN A 67 5.48 15.88 -2.35
N ARG A 68 5.79 17.16 -2.07
CA ARG A 68 5.47 18.27 -2.96
C ARG A 68 6.12 18.09 -4.32
N ARG A 69 7.43 17.76 -4.37
CA ARG A 69 8.14 17.55 -5.66
C ARG A 69 7.50 16.43 -6.47
N THR A 70 7.10 15.34 -5.84
CA THR A 70 6.43 14.22 -6.52
C THR A 70 5.08 14.67 -7.08
N ALA A 71 4.21 15.24 -6.26
CA ALA A 71 2.90 15.72 -6.69
C ALA A 71 2.99 16.81 -7.78
N LEU A 72 3.93 17.75 -7.64
CA LEU A 72 4.17 18.80 -8.64
C LEU A 72 4.68 18.24 -9.98
N ARG A 73 5.54 17.21 -9.93
CA ARG A 73 6.03 16.52 -11.13
C ARG A 73 4.90 15.80 -11.84
N GLU A 74 4.08 15.08 -11.10
CA GLU A 74 2.92 14.38 -11.62
C GLU A 74 1.90 15.35 -12.22
N LEU A 75 1.58 16.42 -11.49
CA LEU A 75 0.64 17.45 -11.93
C LEU A 75 1.12 18.17 -13.19
N ARG A 76 2.43 18.46 -13.28
CA ARG A 76 3.02 19.07 -14.48
C ARG A 76 2.97 18.14 -15.68
N ALA A 77 3.24 16.85 -15.46
CA ALA A 77 3.21 15.84 -16.53
C ALA A 77 1.78 15.56 -17.00
N ASN A 78 0.83 15.54 -16.07
CA ASN A 78 -0.58 15.27 -16.33
C ASN A 78 -1.48 16.08 -15.40
N PRO A 79 -1.89 17.30 -15.80
CA PRO A 79 -2.83 18.12 -15.04
C PRO A 79 -4.17 17.43 -14.73
N ASP A 80 -4.55 16.43 -15.51
CA ASP A 80 -5.81 15.70 -15.34
C ASP A 80 -5.86 14.86 -14.06
N LEU A 81 -4.70 14.60 -13.44
CA LEU A 81 -4.62 13.96 -12.12
C LEU A 81 -5.40 14.71 -11.03
N VAL A 82 -5.62 16.00 -11.19
CA VAL A 82 -6.49 16.76 -10.30
C VAL A 82 -7.87 16.14 -10.20
N TYR A 83 -8.43 15.67 -11.33
CA TYR A 83 -9.71 14.95 -11.33
C TYR A 83 -9.66 13.66 -10.51
N GLU A 84 -8.61 12.86 -10.67
CA GLU A 84 -8.45 11.62 -9.92
C GLU A 84 -8.32 11.89 -8.41
N TRP A 85 -7.57 12.91 -8.04
CA TRP A 85 -7.42 13.33 -6.64
C TRP A 85 -8.75 13.87 -6.08
N ALA A 86 -9.44 14.76 -6.83
CA ALA A 86 -10.74 15.26 -6.44
C ALA A 86 -11.76 14.13 -6.25
N ARG A 87 -11.83 13.19 -7.20
CA ARG A 87 -12.76 12.05 -7.15
C ARG A 87 -12.52 11.16 -5.94
N LYS A 88 -11.25 10.88 -5.61
CA LYS A 88 -10.90 10.07 -4.44
C LYS A 88 -11.22 10.79 -3.13
N TYR A 89 -11.07 12.11 -3.09
CA TYR A 89 -11.26 12.91 -1.89
C TYR A 89 -12.73 13.31 -1.67
N ILE A 90 -13.40 13.86 -2.68
CA ILE A 90 -14.74 14.44 -2.54
C ILE A 90 -15.87 13.37 -2.52
N LYS A 91 -15.56 12.12 -2.88
CA LYS A 91 -16.49 10.96 -2.86
C LYS A 91 -17.84 11.24 -3.54
N PHE A 92 -17.84 11.37 -4.86
CA PHE A 92 -19.10 11.48 -5.62
C PHE A 92 -19.90 10.18 -5.61
N LYS A 93 -21.22 10.28 -5.46
CA LYS A 93 -22.14 9.15 -5.65
C LYS A 93 -22.25 8.86 -7.16
N SER A 94 -22.08 7.60 -7.53
CA SER A 94 -21.86 7.13 -8.90
C SER A 94 -23.03 7.19 -9.89
N ASN A 95 -24.19 7.74 -9.53
CA ASN A 95 -25.43 7.62 -10.32
C ASN A 95 -26.18 8.95 -10.53
N GLN A 96 -25.48 10.07 -10.73
CA GLN A 96 -26.14 11.36 -10.95
C GLN A 96 -25.84 11.96 -12.32
N ASP A 97 -26.85 12.62 -12.95
CA ASP A 97 -26.79 13.26 -14.25
C ASP A 97 -25.77 14.42 -14.31
N GLU A 98 -25.14 14.62 -15.47
CA GLU A 98 -23.98 15.49 -15.67
C GLU A 98 -24.19 16.98 -15.44
N VAL A 99 -25.40 17.50 -15.65
CA VAL A 99 -25.70 18.92 -15.41
C VAL A 99 -25.64 19.20 -13.91
N ASP A 100 -26.03 18.23 -13.09
CA ASP A 100 -25.96 18.34 -11.63
C ASP A 100 -24.54 18.19 -11.11
N VAL A 101 -23.67 17.42 -11.77
CA VAL A 101 -22.27 17.24 -11.37
C VAL A 101 -21.51 18.57 -11.44
N LYS A 102 -21.74 19.42 -12.43
CA LYS A 102 -21.05 20.73 -12.53
C LYS A 102 -21.44 21.65 -11.39
N ASN A 103 -22.72 21.75 -11.07
CA ASN A 103 -23.22 22.57 -9.99
C ASN A 103 -22.83 22.01 -8.63
N MET A 104 -22.94 20.69 -8.46
CA MET A 104 -22.50 19.99 -7.24
C MET A 104 -20.98 20.11 -6.98
N TYR A 105 -20.15 20.17 -8.01
CA TYR A 105 -18.71 20.41 -7.84
C TYR A 105 -18.45 21.76 -7.23
N TRP A 106 -19.10 22.82 -7.74
CA TRP A 106 -18.97 24.17 -7.18
C TRP A 106 -19.52 24.24 -5.76
N GLU A 107 -20.71 23.73 -5.51
CA GLU A 107 -21.33 23.72 -4.18
C GLU A 107 -20.46 22.97 -3.15
N LYS A 108 -19.82 21.87 -3.55
CA LYS A 108 -18.95 21.12 -2.65
C LYS A 108 -17.58 21.76 -2.45
N ILE A 109 -17.03 22.42 -3.47
CA ILE A 109 -15.79 23.18 -3.34
C ILE A 109 -16.03 24.42 -2.50
N ASP A 110 -17.14 25.13 -2.72
CA ASP A 110 -17.53 26.28 -1.90
C ASP A 110 -17.81 25.85 -0.44
N ALA A 111 -18.52 24.72 -0.22
CA ALA A 111 -18.76 24.17 1.10
C ALA A 111 -17.46 23.71 1.79
N TYR A 112 -16.52 23.17 1.04
CA TYR A 112 -15.21 22.78 1.54
C TYR A 112 -14.38 24.01 1.97
N LEU A 113 -14.35 25.05 1.16
CA LEU A 113 -13.65 26.29 1.48
C LEU A 113 -14.28 27.00 2.69
N GLN A 114 -15.63 26.93 2.85
CA GLN A 114 -16.32 27.49 4.02
C GLN A 114 -16.11 26.67 5.29
N GLN A 115 -15.88 25.34 5.20
CA GLN A 115 -15.57 24.50 6.35
C GLN A 115 -14.15 24.75 6.89
N GLU A 116 -13.18 25.03 6.02
CA GLU A 116 -11.83 25.38 6.47
C GLU A 116 -11.80 26.73 7.22
N GLU A 117 -12.65 27.68 6.82
CA GLU A 117 -12.80 28.95 7.55
C GLU A 117 -13.42 28.79 8.95
N GLN A 118 -14.17 27.71 9.20
CA GLN A 118 -14.80 27.42 10.51
C GLN A 118 -13.94 26.57 11.44
N ASP A 119 -13.07 25.71 10.89
CA ASP A 119 -12.18 24.84 11.69
C ASP A 119 -10.91 25.55 12.18
N ASP A 120 -10.56 26.71 11.61
CA ASP A 120 -9.43 27.54 12.06
C ASP A 120 -9.73 28.38 13.34
N ASP A 121 -10.97 28.36 13.84
CA ASP A 121 -11.40 29.17 15.00
C ASP A 121 -11.13 28.51 16.37
N GLU A 122 -10.57 27.29 16.43
CA GLU A 122 -10.11 26.69 17.68
C GLU A 122 -8.57 26.59 17.75
N THR A 123 -7.97 27.59 18.39
CA THR A 123 -6.58 27.65 18.87
C THR A 123 -5.49 28.16 17.92
N THR A 124 -5.50 29.42 17.59
CA THR A 124 -4.23 30.16 17.42
C THR A 124 -4.42 31.63 17.79
N ILE A 125 -3.70 32.12 18.82
CA ILE A 125 -3.51 33.52 19.08
C ILE A 125 -2.69 34.05 17.90
N VAL A 126 -3.36 34.59 16.91
CA VAL A 126 -2.71 35.30 15.80
C VAL A 126 -2.60 36.78 16.18
N ALA A 127 -1.37 37.26 16.17
CA ALA A 127 -1.11 38.69 16.27
C ALA A 127 -1.83 39.41 15.11
N GLU A 128 -2.63 40.42 15.42
CA GLU A 128 -3.38 41.20 14.47
C GLU A 128 -2.45 41.78 13.38
N PRO A 129 -2.79 41.65 12.09
CA PRO A 129 -2.08 42.34 11.03
C PRO A 129 -2.58 43.80 11.01
N ILE A 130 -1.65 44.71 11.19
CA ILE A 130 -1.88 46.16 11.02
C ILE A 130 -1.88 46.46 9.52
N TYR A 131 -3.02 46.33 8.85
CA TYR A 131 -3.31 46.99 7.58
C TYR A 131 -4.82 47.08 7.38
N ASP A 132 -5.31 48.32 7.37
CA ASP A 132 -6.69 48.73 7.15
C ASP A 132 -6.89 49.04 5.66
N ASP A 133 -7.14 48.00 4.84
CA ASP A 133 -7.60 48.08 3.45
C ASP A 133 -8.46 46.85 3.10
N SER A 134 -9.30 46.41 4.04
CA SER A 134 -9.89 45.08 4.08
C SER A 134 -10.99 44.76 3.05
N GLU A 135 -11.71 45.74 2.52
CA GLU A 135 -12.84 45.43 1.62
C GLU A 135 -12.45 45.20 0.15
N ILE A 136 -11.38 45.83 -0.33
CA ILE A 136 -10.93 45.70 -1.73
C ILE A 136 -10.14 44.39 -1.94
N ASP A 137 -9.42 43.95 -0.93
CA ASP A 137 -8.61 42.73 -1.00
C ASP A 137 -9.44 41.44 -0.93
N GLU A 138 -10.54 41.40 -0.17
CA GLU A 138 -11.43 40.25 -0.10
C GLU A 138 -12.11 39.93 -1.45
N ASP A 139 -12.59 40.97 -2.15
CA ASP A 139 -13.24 40.79 -3.45
C ASP A 139 -12.25 40.38 -4.55
N ILE A 140 -11.03 40.89 -4.51
CA ILE A 140 -9.96 40.51 -5.44
C ILE A 140 -9.52 39.07 -5.15
N ASN A 141 -9.39 38.67 -3.89
CA ASN A 141 -9.05 37.29 -3.50
C ASN A 141 -10.17 36.32 -3.86
N ARG A 142 -11.43 36.65 -3.59
CA ARG A 142 -12.58 35.84 -4.04
C ARG A 142 -12.65 35.72 -5.56
N PHE A 143 -12.33 36.76 -6.30
CA PHE A 143 -12.28 36.71 -7.76
C PHE A 143 -11.14 35.84 -8.28
N ARG A 144 -9.95 35.92 -7.68
CA ARG A 144 -8.78 35.07 -8.00
C ARG A 144 -9.06 33.62 -7.66
N GLN A 145 -9.62 33.35 -6.49
CA GLN A 145 -10.04 32.02 -6.06
C GLN A 145 -11.03 31.40 -7.05
N ARG A 146 -12.10 32.15 -7.41
CA ARG A 146 -13.09 31.69 -8.39
C ARG A 146 -12.50 31.48 -9.78
N LYS A 147 -11.57 32.31 -10.22
CA LYS A 147 -10.92 32.16 -11.53
C LYS A 147 -10.03 30.91 -11.58
N GLY A 148 -9.20 30.69 -10.55
CA GLY A 148 -8.34 29.51 -10.46
C GLY A 148 -9.17 28.21 -10.37
N LEU A 149 -10.19 28.18 -9.50
CA LEU A 149 -11.11 27.05 -9.37
C LEU A 149 -11.93 26.83 -10.64
N LYS A 150 -12.33 27.89 -11.34
CA LYS A 150 -13.01 27.77 -12.63
C LYS A 150 -12.12 27.11 -13.68
N THR A 151 -10.87 27.52 -13.76
CA THR A 151 -9.88 26.92 -14.69
C THR A 151 -9.67 25.44 -14.34
N LEU A 152 -9.51 25.13 -13.06
CA LEU A 152 -9.39 23.76 -12.56
C LEU A 152 -10.60 22.91 -12.93
N LEU A 153 -11.82 23.42 -12.74
CA LEU A 153 -13.05 22.73 -13.09
C LEU A 153 -13.24 22.57 -14.59
N ASP A 154 -12.87 23.57 -15.37
CA ASP A 154 -12.94 23.48 -16.83
C ASP A 154 -12.01 22.36 -17.34
N ILE A 155 -10.83 22.16 -16.73
CA ILE A 155 -9.93 21.04 -17.04
C ILE A 155 -10.59 19.71 -16.65
N ILE A 156 -11.06 19.58 -15.43
CA ILE A 156 -11.70 18.37 -14.91
C ILE A 156 -12.86 17.96 -15.78
N LEU A 157 -13.75 18.90 -16.09
CA LEU A 157 -14.95 18.64 -16.87
C LEU A 157 -14.66 18.38 -18.35
N MET A 158 -13.62 19.00 -18.91
CA MET A 158 -13.26 18.84 -20.30
C MET A 158 -12.74 17.44 -20.60
N VAL A 159 -11.91 16.89 -19.73
CA VAL A 159 -11.21 15.61 -19.98
C VAL A 159 -12.01 14.40 -19.51
N HIS A 160 -12.85 14.57 -18.50
CA HIS A 160 -13.51 13.44 -17.83
C HIS A 160 -15.04 13.45 -17.91
N GLN A 161 -15.62 14.23 -18.83
CA GLN A 161 -17.07 14.17 -19.10
C GLN A 161 -17.44 12.84 -19.76
N LYS A 162 -17.70 11.80 -18.96
CA LYS A 162 -18.37 10.59 -19.40
C LYS A 162 -19.86 10.71 -19.19
N THR A 163 -20.61 11.02 -20.25
CA THR A 163 -22.08 10.88 -20.25
C THR A 163 -22.50 9.56 -20.84
N ALA A 164 -23.70 9.08 -20.47
CA ALA A 164 -24.34 7.93 -21.10
C ALA A 164 -24.47 8.08 -22.65
N ASN A 165 -24.36 9.32 -23.17
CA ASN A 165 -24.46 9.68 -24.59
C ASN A 165 -23.16 10.22 -25.19
N GLY A 166 -22.01 10.07 -24.53
CA GLY A 166 -20.74 10.70 -24.89
C GLY A 166 -20.76 12.21 -24.57
N GLY A 167 -19.76 12.73 -23.84
CA GLY A 167 -19.61 14.15 -23.56
C GLY A 167 -19.51 14.98 -24.85
N LYS A 168 -19.78 16.28 -24.77
CA LYS A 168 -19.68 17.18 -25.93
C LYS A 168 -18.35 17.05 -26.67
N TRP A 169 -17.27 16.87 -25.91
CA TRP A 169 -15.91 16.71 -26.41
C TRP A 169 -15.62 15.32 -26.97
N GLU A 170 -16.08 14.25 -26.31
CA GLU A 170 -16.00 12.89 -26.85
C GLU A 170 -16.72 12.76 -28.19
N ARG A 171 -17.88 13.43 -28.34
CA ARG A 171 -18.58 13.49 -29.62
C ARG A 171 -17.82 14.24 -30.69
N LEU A 172 -17.26 15.41 -30.36
CA LEU A 172 -16.44 16.17 -31.29
C LEU A 172 -15.30 15.34 -31.84
N PHE A 173 -14.54 14.66 -30.94
CA PHE A 173 -13.41 13.85 -31.36
C PHE A 173 -13.80 12.53 -31.98
N ALA A 174 -14.90 11.92 -31.57
CA ALA A 174 -15.45 10.75 -32.26
C ALA A 174 -15.84 11.08 -33.72
N ASP A 175 -16.41 12.26 -33.97
CA ASP A 175 -16.76 12.69 -35.29
C ASP A 175 -15.54 13.04 -36.16
N LEU A 176 -14.56 13.74 -35.60
CA LEU A 176 -13.27 13.99 -36.28
C LEU A 176 -12.54 12.67 -36.56
N ASN A 177 -12.48 11.74 -35.58
CA ASN A 177 -11.83 10.45 -35.75
C ASN A 177 -12.42 9.59 -36.88
N LYS A 178 -13.70 9.76 -37.22
CA LYS A 178 -14.29 9.08 -38.38
C LYS A 178 -13.68 9.52 -39.70
N LEU A 179 -13.16 10.73 -39.76
CA LEU A 179 -12.57 11.34 -40.94
C LEU A 179 -11.05 11.19 -41.03
N LEU A 180 -10.41 10.69 -39.97
CA LEU A 180 -8.97 10.53 -39.88
C LEU A 180 -8.51 9.16 -40.41
N ALA A 181 -7.43 9.17 -41.20
CA ALA A 181 -6.79 7.97 -41.73
C ALA A 181 -5.87 7.32 -40.68
N ARG A 182 -5.44 6.09 -40.93
CA ARG A 182 -4.37 5.45 -40.19
C ARG A 182 -3.04 6.18 -40.44
N PRO A 183 -2.25 6.53 -39.41
CA PRO A 183 -0.89 6.96 -39.64
C PRO A 183 -0.08 5.83 -40.29
N PRO A 184 0.80 6.12 -41.26
CA PRO A 184 1.59 5.10 -41.96
C PRO A 184 2.57 4.32 -41.06
N TYR A 185 2.81 4.80 -39.83
CA TYR A 185 3.81 4.25 -38.90
C TYR A 185 3.22 3.52 -37.67
N ALA A 186 1.91 3.28 -37.61
CA ALA A 186 1.30 2.56 -36.50
C ALA A 186 0.63 1.25 -36.99
N PRO A 187 1.38 0.18 -37.28
CA PRO A 187 0.83 -1.02 -37.92
C PRO A 187 -0.09 -1.86 -37.03
N LYS A 188 -0.29 -1.51 -35.76
CA LYS A 188 -1.06 -2.31 -34.80
C LYS A 188 -2.25 -1.59 -34.15
N ARG A 189 -2.59 -0.35 -34.50
CA ARG A 189 -3.75 0.35 -33.98
C ARG A 189 -4.86 0.45 -35.05
N ASP A 190 -6.08 0.08 -34.69
CA ASP A 190 -7.25 0.20 -35.53
C ASP A 190 -7.66 1.67 -35.73
N GLY A 191 -7.01 2.34 -36.69
CA GLY A 191 -7.25 3.73 -37.03
C GLY A 191 -6.55 4.74 -36.13
N PHE A 192 -6.31 5.95 -36.62
CA PHE A 192 -5.90 7.08 -35.80
C PHE A 192 -7.10 7.42 -34.90
N LYS A 193 -6.93 7.24 -33.59
CA LYS A 193 -7.91 7.66 -32.59
C LYS A 193 -7.23 8.61 -31.64
N ILE A 194 -7.72 9.83 -31.58
CA ILE A 194 -7.41 10.73 -30.48
C ILE A 194 -8.26 10.26 -29.31
N ASN A 195 -7.65 9.52 -28.38
CA ASN A 195 -8.34 9.14 -27.14
C ASN A 195 -8.51 10.39 -26.26
N PRO A 196 -9.56 10.48 -25.46
CA PRO A 196 -9.70 11.56 -24.49
C PRO A 196 -8.49 11.71 -23.58
N GLU A 197 -7.82 10.60 -23.24
CA GLU A 197 -6.59 10.59 -22.43
C GLU A 197 -5.37 11.18 -23.17
N ASP A 198 -5.29 10.99 -24.48
CA ASP A 198 -4.21 11.53 -25.33
C ASP A 198 -4.52 12.92 -25.89
N LEU A 199 -5.78 13.34 -25.78
CA LEU A 199 -6.27 14.59 -26.36
C LEU A 199 -5.52 15.81 -25.88
N ARG A 200 -5.29 15.90 -24.57
CA ARG A 200 -4.57 17.03 -23.97
C ARG A 200 -3.16 17.14 -24.57
N GLN A 201 -2.43 16.04 -24.60
CA GLN A 201 -1.08 16.01 -25.15
C GLN A 201 -1.08 16.36 -26.65
N PHE A 202 -2.02 15.80 -27.38
CA PHE A 202 -2.15 16.10 -28.81
C PHE A 202 -2.41 17.60 -29.09
N LEU A 203 -3.33 18.22 -28.36
CA LEU A 203 -3.65 19.64 -28.54
C LEU A 203 -2.53 20.56 -28.02
N LEU A 204 -1.81 20.12 -27.01
CA LEU A 204 -0.63 20.81 -26.52
C LEU A 204 0.51 20.77 -27.54
N ASP A 205 0.78 19.61 -28.13
CA ASP A 205 1.80 19.46 -29.18
C ASP A 205 1.44 20.31 -30.40
N TYR A 206 0.14 20.34 -30.78
CA TYR A 206 -0.37 21.23 -31.81
C TYR A 206 -0.08 22.70 -31.47
N LYS A 207 -0.50 23.19 -30.30
CA LYS A 207 -0.27 24.57 -29.88
C LYS A 207 1.20 24.93 -29.84
N ASN A 208 2.03 24.04 -29.34
CA ASN A 208 3.49 24.29 -29.25
C ASN A 208 4.13 24.39 -30.63
N LYS A 209 3.63 23.62 -31.62
CA LYS A 209 4.14 23.67 -32.99
C LYS A 209 3.70 24.91 -33.75
N VAL A 210 2.45 25.36 -33.55
CA VAL A 210 1.89 26.46 -34.36
C VAL A 210 1.94 27.83 -33.68
N GLY A 211 2.10 27.87 -32.36
CA GLY A 211 2.14 29.11 -31.57
C GLY A 211 0.75 29.68 -31.31
N ILE A 212 0.16 30.36 -32.29
CA ILE A 212 -1.19 30.92 -32.18
C ILE A 212 -2.16 30.00 -32.94
N PRO A 213 -3.11 29.33 -32.25
CA PRO A 213 -4.08 28.43 -32.88
C PRO A 213 -5.01 29.18 -33.86
N SER A 214 -5.24 28.59 -35.03
CA SER A 214 -6.25 28.99 -35.98
C SER A 214 -6.83 27.77 -36.71
N LYS A 215 -7.99 27.93 -37.36
CA LYS A 215 -8.59 26.84 -38.13
C LYS A 215 -7.64 26.31 -39.20
N GLU A 216 -7.00 27.24 -39.91
CA GLU A 216 -6.12 26.95 -41.04
C GLU A 216 -4.90 26.16 -40.58
N ASN A 217 -4.26 26.60 -39.48
CA ASN A 217 -3.07 25.89 -39.00
C ASN A 217 -3.41 24.59 -38.27
N PHE A 218 -4.62 24.43 -37.72
CA PHE A 218 -5.09 23.15 -37.19
C PHE A 218 -5.30 22.13 -38.31
N ILE A 219 -5.93 22.54 -39.39
CA ILE A 219 -6.12 21.72 -40.60
C ILE A 219 -4.76 21.32 -41.18
N GLN A 220 -3.83 22.31 -41.32
CA GLN A 220 -2.47 22.06 -41.80
C GLN A 220 -1.69 21.11 -40.90
N TYR A 221 -1.82 21.28 -39.56
CA TYR A 221 -1.19 20.37 -38.61
C TYR A 221 -1.68 18.93 -38.76
N MET A 222 -3.01 18.76 -38.97
CA MET A 222 -3.60 17.42 -39.18
C MET A 222 -3.14 16.82 -40.51
N ASP A 223 -3.00 17.64 -41.54
CA ASP A 223 -2.53 17.22 -42.88
C ASP A 223 -1.03 16.85 -42.83
N ASP A 224 -0.22 17.68 -42.17
CA ASP A 224 1.22 17.43 -41.96
C ASP A 224 1.49 16.22 -41.04
N PHE A 225 0.51 15.81 -40.24
CA PHE A 225 0.62 14.66 -39.35
C PHE A 225 0.54 13.32 -40.12
N GLY A 226 1.25 13.24 -41.23
CA GLY A 226 1.42 12.02 -42.04
C GLY A 226 0.22 11.63 -42.89
N GLY A 227 -0.53 12.59 -43.43
CA GLY A 227 -1.74 12.32 -44.20
C GLY A 227 -2.87 11.76 -43.30
N ALA A 228 -3.07 12.37 -42.14
CA ALA A 228 -4.03 11.92 -41.13
C ALA A 228 -5.48 11.99 -41.61
N ILE A 229 -5.79 12.80 -42.63
CA ILE A 229 -7.13 12.91 -43.19
C ILE A 229 -7.32 11.82 -44.24
N LYS A 230 -8.45 11.11 -44.21
CA LYS A 230 -8.78 10.09 -45.21
C LYS A 230 -8.94 10.70 -46.60
N ASP A 231 -8.33 10.03 -47.58
CA ASP A 231 -8.45 10.43 -49.02
C ASP A 231 -9.90 10.63 -49.42
N GLY A 232 -10.18 11.80 -50.00
CA GLY A 232 -11.53 12.18 -50.46
C GLY A 232 -12.47 12.62 -49.33
N LYS A 233 -11.96 12.74 -48.09
CA LYS A 233 -12.71 13.24 -46.92
C LYS A 233 -12.24 14.62 -46.42
N GLU A 234 -11.31 15.24 -47.12
CA GLU A 234 -10.69 16.52 -46.75
C GLU A 234 -11.75 17.62 -46.59
N LYS A 235 -12.69 17.69 -47.54
CA LYS A 235 -13.77 18.68 -47.50
C LYS A 235 -14.71 18.46 -46.30
N ASP A 236 -15.04 17.22 -45.98
CA ASP A 236 -15.88 16.88 -44.85
C ASP A 236 -15.18 17.24 -43.53
N PHE A 237 -13.85 16.98 -43.44
CA PHE A 237 -13.06 17.32 -42.30
C PHE A 237 -12.95 18.84 -42.09
N TYR A 238 -12.65 19.58 -43.16
CA TYR A 238 -12.57 21.05 -43.12
C TYR A 238 -13.91 21.68 -42.69
N ASN A 239 -15.01 21.23 -43.23
CA ASN A 239 -16.34 21.70 -42.83
C ASN A 239 -16.63 21.41 -41.35
N GLN A 240 -16.25 20.24 -40.85
CA GLN A 240 -16.45 19.92 -39.44
C GLN A 240 -15.55 20.74 -38.51
N VAL A 241 -14.28 20.94 -38.87
CA VAL A 241 -13.38 21.80 -38.11
C VAL A 241 -13.93 23.24 -38.09
N GLU A 242 -14.39 23.77 -39.22
CA GLU A 242 -14.96 25.11 -39.29
C GLU A 242 -16.19 25.27 -38.40
N GLN A 243 -17.11 24.31 -38.43
CA GLN A 243 -18.34 24.35 -37.61
C GLN A 243 -18.05 24.23 -36.09
N LYS A 244 -16.92 23.62 -35.69
CA LYS A 244 -16.62 23.30 -34.31
C LYS A 244 -15.37 24.03 -33.79
N TRP A 245 -14.88 25.01 -34.58
CA TRP A 245 -13.64 25.71 -34.23
C TRP A 245 -13.68 26.36 -32.87
N ASP A 246 -14.76 27.05 -32.53
CA ASP A 246 -14.90 27.73 -31.22
C ASP A 246 -14.75 26.75 -30.05
N ASP A 247 -15.23 25.53 -30.23
CA ASP A 247 -15.09 24.47 -29.24
C ASP A 247 -13.64 23.97 -29.13
N ILE A 248 -12.95 23.77 -30.27
CA ILE A 248 -11.54 23.35 -30.32
C ILE A 248 -10.64 24.44 -29.73
N GLU A 249 -10.82 25.68 -30.14
CA GLU A 249 -10.04 26.83 -29.66
C GLU A 249 -10.18 27.01 -28.14
N LYS A 250 -11.41 26.85 -27.62
CA LYS A 250 -11.66 26.90 -26.19
C LYS A 250 -10.89 25.81 -25.43
N ILE A 251 -10.85 24.57 -25.95
CA ILE A 251 -10.08 23.48 -25.31
C ILE A 251 -8.60 23.82 -25.31
N VAL A 252 -8.05 24.20 -26.44
CA VAL A 252 -6.63 24.56 -26.57
C VAL A 252 -6.26 25.72 -25.61
N SER A 253 -7.13 26.71 -25.50
CA SER A 253 -6.94 27.83 -24.58
C SER A 253 -6.92 27.39 -23.12
N VAL A 254 -7.87 26.53 -22.71
CA VAL A 254 -7.93 26.02 -21.32
C VAL A 254 -6.71 25.15 -20.98
N ILE A 255 -6.30 24.27 -21.89
CA ILE A 255 -5.10 23.44 -21.72
C ILE A 255 -3.85 24.33 -21.57
N ALA A 256 -3.69 25.30 -22.45
CA ALA A 256 -2.58 26.24 -22.44
C ALA A 256 -2.51 27.06 -21.16
N SER A 257 -3.66 27.60 -20.72
CA SER A 257 -3.75 28.38 -19.48
C SER A 257 -3.39 27.52 -18.26
N SER A 258 -3.84 26.29 -18.22
CA SER A 258 -3.57 25.38 -17.13
C SER A 258 -2.08 25.05 -17.01
N GLU A 259 -1.44 24.74 -18.12
CA GLU A 259 0.00 24.49 -18.12
C GLU A 259 0.82 25.71 -17.78
N GLN A 260 0.38 26.88 -18.23
CA GLN A 260 1.02 28.14 -17.89
C GLN A 260 0.94 28.39 -16.37
N ILE A 261 -0.23 28.23 -15.76
CA ILE A 261 -0.41 28.41 -14.30
C ILE A 261 0.51 27.45 -13.53
N ILE A 262 0.54 26.17 -13.92
CA ILE A 262 1.42 25.17 -13.25
C ILE A 262 2.91 25.51 -13.47
N THR A 263 3.28 25.96 -14.66
CA THR A 263 4.67 26.28 -15.01
C THR A 263 5.17 27.53 -14.29
N ASP A 264 4.34 28.57 -14.18
CA ASP A 264 4.70 29.85 -13.61
C ASP A 264 4.60 29.88 -12.09
N ALA A 265 3.83 28.95 -11.49
CA ALA A 265 3.74 28.84 -10.04
C ALA A 265 5.14 28.65 -9.43
N ARG A 266 5.36 29.31 -8.28
CA ARG A 266 6.66 29.36 -7.64
C ARG A 266 6.66 28.64 -6.31
N ILE A 267 7.81 28.04 -6.01
CA ILE A 267 8.07 27.39 -4.73
C ILE A 267 9.26 28.06 -4.04
N GLY A 268 9.15 28.27 -2.74
CA GLY A 268 10.25 28.76 -1.93
C GLY A 268 11.32 27.67 -1.76
N VAL A 269 12.58 28.05 -1.83
CA VAL A 269 13.73 27.14 -1.66
C VAL A 269 14.66 27.71 -0.62
N ILE A 270 14.90 26.95 0.46
CA ILE A 270 16.02 27.19 1.36
C ILE A 270 17.19 26.36 0.88
N LEU A 271 18.20 27.04 0.35
CA LEU A 271 19.40 26.42 -0.18
C LEU A 271 20.48 26.45 0.90
N LEU A 272 20.81 25.28 1.44
CA LEU A 272 21.89 25.10 2.39
C LEU A 272 23.21 24.85 1.67
N LYS A 273 24.32 25.39 2.20
CA LYS A 273 25.67 25.19 1.65
C LYS A 273 26.63 24.77 2.77
N ASN A 274 27.57 23.92 2.41
CA ASN A 274 28.59 23.42 3.33
C ASN A 274 28.00 22.77 4.61
N VAL A 275 26.99 21.91 4.42
CA VAL A 275 26.35 21.16 5.49
C VAL A 275 26.92 19.75 5.51
N THR A 276 27.36 19.30 6.69
CA THR A 276 27.83 17.93 6.85
C THR A 276 26.65 16.94 6.73
N PRO A 277 26.90 15.66 6.36
CA PRO A 277 25.83 14.65 6.33
C PRO A 277 25.09 14.53 7.67
N LEU A 278 25.78 14.68 8.79
CA LEU A 278 25.19 14.65 10.13
C LEU A 278 24.28 15.86 10.38
N ASP A 279 24.72 17.06 9.99
CA ASP A 279 23.91 18.26 10.13
C ASP A 279 22.69 18.23 9.21
N ALA A 280 22.85 17.76 7.97
CA ALA A 280 21.74 17.57 7.04
C ALA A 280 20.66 16.65 7.62
N GLN A 281 21.07 15.56 8.25
CA GLN A 281 20.18 14.64 8.93
C GLN A 281 19.50 15.26 10.17
N ASN A 282 20.26 16.01 10.99
CA ASN A 282 19.68 16.72 12.13
C ASN A 282 18.66 17.76 11.71
N ILE A 283 18.92 18.49 10.64
CA ILE A 283 17.97 19.44 10.04
C ILE A 283 16.72 18.70 9.56
N PHE A 284 16.87 17.63 8.80
CA PHE A 284 15.77 16.78 8.35
C PHE A 284 14.91 16.27 9.52
N SER A 285 15.54 15.74 10.57
CA SER A 285 14.84 15.23 11.74
C SER A 285 14.04 16.31 12.46
N ARG A 286 14.61 17.51 12.62
CA ARG A 286 13.96 18.65 13.30
C ARG A 286 12.76 19.19 12.50
N ILE A 287 12.89 19.29 11.18
CA ILE A 287 11.82 19.78 10.31
C ILE A 287 10.63 18.81 10.35
N ASN A 288 10.90 17.52 10.26
CA ASN A 288 9.86 16.51 10.27
C ASN A 288 9.24 16.24 11.66
N SER A 289 9.79 16.82 12.73
CA SER A 289 9.19 16.71 14.07
C SER A 289 7.93 17.58 14.24
N GLY A 290 7.73 18.59 13.39
CA GLY A 290 6.56 19.47 13.41
C GLY A 290 5.47 19.17 12.37
N GLY A 291 5.73 18.20 11.45
CA GLY A 291 4.80 17.79 10.39
C GLY A 291 4.29 16.36 10.59
N THR A 292 4.01 15.64 9.49
CA THR A 292 3.73 14.19 9.56
C THR A 292 4.96 13.48 10.13
N GLN A 293 4.86 13.03 11.38
CA GLN A 293 5.99 12.46 12.11
C GLN A 293 6.55 11.22 11.39
N LEU A 294 7.87 11.18 11.24
CA LEU A 294 8.58 9.99 10.82
C LEU A 294 8.50 8.91 11.90
N LYS A 295 8.37 7.67 11.50
CA LYS A 295 8.49 6.54 12.42
C LYS A 295 9.91 6.46 12.95
N ALA A 296 10.08 5.87 14.15
CA ALA A 296 11.40 5.72 14.77
C ALA A 296 12.39 4.98 13.86
N GLU A 297 11.90 3.98 13.13
CA GLU A 297 12.67 3.17 12.20
C GLU A 297 13.16 4.00 10.99
N GLU A 298 12.32 4.90 10.49
CA GLU A 298 12.69 5.81 9.39
C GLU A 298 13.76 6.81 9.84
N LEU A 299 13.65 7.30 11.08
CA LEU A 299 14.66 8.19 11.67
C LEU A 299 15.99 7.47 11.90
N LEU A 300 15.96 6.21 12.35
CA LEU A 300 17.16 5.39 12.51
C LEU A 300 17.82 5.11 11.16
N SER A 301 17.07 4.67 10.15
CA SER A 301 17.59 4.46 8.79
C SER A 301 18.28 5.70 8.23
N ALA A 302 17.83 6.88 8.63
CA ALA A 302 18.42 8.14 8.20
C ALA A 302 19.81 8.42 8.81
N LYS A 303 20.16 7.82 9.92
CA LYS A 303 21.42 8.13 10.62
C LYS A 303 22.63 7.51 9.91
N PRO A 304 23.69 8.27 9.59
CA PRO A 304 24.89 7.73 8.93
C PRO A 304 25.54 6.59 9.69
N PHE A 305 25.46 6.60 11.00
CA PHE A 305 26.00 5.57 11.90
C PHE A 305 25.40 4.17 11.64
N TRP A 306 24.13 4.10 11.25
CA TRP A 306 23.39 2.87 11.00
C TRP A 306 23.56 2.30 9.59
N ASN A 307 24.42 2.93 8.80
CA ASN A 307 24.68 2.55 7.43
C ASN A 307 25.87 1.64 7.35
N GLU A 308 25.63 0.37 7.13
CA GLU A 308 26.69 -0.61 6.92
C GLU A 308 27.25 -0.52 5.49
N LYS A 309 28.55 -0.75 5.37
CA LYS A 309 29.19 -1.00 4.06
C LYS A 309 29.13 -2.50 3.80
N VAL A 310 28.33 -2.90 2.85
CA VAL A 310 28.21 -4.30 2.43
C VAL A 310 29.05 -4.52 1.17
N ALA A 311 29.91 -5.54 1.18
CA ALA A 311 30.67 -5.92 0.00
C ALA A 311 29.71 -6.40 -1.10
N MET A 312 29.92 -5.96 -2.35
CA MET A 312 29.07 -6.26 -3.51
C MET A 312 29.13 -7.74 -3.98
N ALA A 313 29.70 -8.64 -3.20
CA ALA A 313 29.89 -10.05 -3.57
C ALA A 313 28.60 -10.89 -3.55
N ASP A 314 27.53 -10.41 -2.91
CA ASP A 314 26.24 -11.08 -2.87
C ASP A 314 25.29 -10.46 -3.91
N GLU A 315 25.16 -11.10 -5.07
CA GLU A 315 24.30 -10.64 -6.16
C GLU A 315 22.84 -10.49 -5.73
N LYS A 316 22.34 -11.39 -4.89
CA LYS A 316 20.95 -11.37 -4.42
C LYS A 316 20.67 -10.15 -3.54
N MET A 317 21.58 -9.82 -2.64
CA MET A 317 21.48 -8.63 -1.79
C MET A 317 21.61 -7.36 -2.63
N GLN A 318 22.56 -7.32 -3.55
CA GLN A 318 22.75 -6.20 -4.45
C GLN A 318 21.50 -5.92 -5.30
N GLN A 319 20.88 -6.97 -5.81
CA GLN A 319 19.64 -6.88 -6.58
C GLN A 319 18.50 -6.29 -5.72
N LEU A 320 18.31 -6.80 -4.50
CA LEU A 320 17.33 -6.28 -3.55
C LEU A 320 17.57 -4.80 -3.21
N VAL A 321 18.83 -4.43 -2.94
CA VAL A 321 19.23 -3.04 -2.65
C VAL A 321 18.90 -2.14 -3.84
N ASN A 322 19.29 -2.52 -5.04
CA ASN A 322 19.06 -1.75 -6.25
C ASN A 322 17.55 -1.58 -6.53
N GLU A 323 16.77 -2.64 -6.43
CA GLU A 323 15.32 -2.57 -6.62
C GLU A 323 14.65 -1.66 -5.58
N LEU A 324 15.00 -1.82 -4.31
CA LEU A 324 14.46 -1.01 -3.23
C LEU A 324 14.75 0.48 -3.44
N TYR A 325 16.00 0.83 -3.66
CA TYR A 325 16.39 2.24 -3.78
C TYR A 325 15.92 2.85 -5.11
N THR A 326 15.87 2.07 -6.18
CA THR A 326 15.27 2.51 -7.45
C THR A 326 13.78 2.85 -7.27
N ARG A 327 13.03 2.00 -6.59
CA ARG A 327 11.60 2.26 -6.28
C ARG A 327 11.39 3.43 -5.31
N LEU A 328 12.35 3.69 -4.45
CA LEU A 328 12.35 4.87 -3.58
C LEU A 328 12.77 6.15 -4.31
N GLY A 329 13.30 6.04 -5.53
CA GLY A 329 13.90 7.17 -6.26
C GLY A 329 15.11 7.75 -5.54
N VAL A 330 15.89 6.92 -4.85
CA VAL A 330 17.08 7.28 -4.08
C VAL A 330 18.31 6.80 -4.85
N GLU A 331 19.31 7.66 -5.02
CA GLU A 331 20.59 7.23 -5.57
C GLU A 331 21.43 6.52 -4.51
N LEU A 332 22.00 5.38 -4.90
CA LEU A 332 22.95 4.66 -4.08
C LEU A 332 24.30 5.40 -4.10
N PRO A 333 24.83 5.82 -2.95
CA PRO A 333 26.22 6.26 -2.90
C PRO A 333 27.10 5.03 -3.15
N GLN A 334 27.83 5.05 -4.25
CA GLN A 334 28.78 4.00 -4.61
C GLN A 334 30.20 4.46 -4.26
N ASP A 335 30.79 3.81 -3.28
CA ASP A 335 32.23 3.92 -2.98
C ASP A 335 32.94 2.70 -3.59
N GLY A 336 33.17 2.70 -4.90
CA GLY A 336 33.78 1.56 -5.59
C GLY A 336 32.90 0.31 -5.54
N ASN A 337 33.39 -0.79 -4.95
CA ASN A 337 32.70 -2.07 -4.85
C ASN A 337 31.85 -2.23 -3.58
N VAL A 338 31.49 -1.15 -2.89
CA VAL A 338 30.77 -1.21 -1.61
C VAL A 338 29.46 -0.43 -1.70
N VAL A 339 28.36 -1.08 -1.35
CA VAL A 339 27.04 -0.46 -1.23
C VAL A 339 26.76 -0.18 0.23
N ARG A 340 26.24 1.01 0.56
CA ARG A 340 25.77 1.31 1.92
C ARG A 340 24.33 0.87 2.09
N TRP A 341 24.08 0.19 3.20
CA TRP A 341 22.79 -0.38 3.53
C TRP A 341 22.49 -0.18 5.01
N ASP A 342 21.23 0.12 5.37
CA ASP A 342 20.90 0.23 6.79
C ASP A 342 20.79 -1.12 7.48
N TYR A 343 21.05 -1.16 8.79
CA TYR A 343 21.07 -2.39 9.58
C TYR A 343 19.71 -3.09 9.62
N GLY A 344 18.61 -2.32 9.66
CA GLY A 344 17.27 -2.90 9.69
C GLY A 344 16.94 -3.63 8.41
N ALA A 345 17.22 -3.00 7.27
CA ALA A 345 17.05 -3.60 5.96
C ALA A 345 18.02 -4.77 5.73
N THR A 346 19.28 -4.63 6.16
CA THR A 346 20.30 -5.70 6.10
C THR A 346 19.83 -6.94 6.84
N LEU A 347 19.32 -6.77 8.07
CA LEU A 347 18.81 -7.89 8.87
C LEU A 347 17.69 -8.64 8.12
N ILE A 348 16.64 -7.91 7.70
CA ILE A 348 15.47 -8.54 7.06
C ILE A 348 15.82 -9.16 5.71
N SER A 349 16.68 -8.54 4.91
CA SER A 349 17.06 -9.06 3.59
C SER A 349 17.89 -10.34 3.64
N ARG A 350 18.59 -10.56 4.74
CA ARG A 350 19.46 -11.75 4.95
C ARG A 350 18.77 -12.93 5.62
N ILE A 351 17.54 -12.72 6.12
CA ILE A 351 16.75 -13.80 6.73
C ILE A 351 16.23 -14.72 5.61
N ASN A 352 16.56 -16.00 5.70
CA ASN A 352 16.15 -17.03 4.76
C ASN A 352 15.07 -17.93 5.39
N ASP A 353 13.87 -17.41 5.57
CA ASP A 353 12.77 -18.10 6.27
C ASP A 353 11.83 -18.90 5.37
N GLN A 354 12.03 -18.85 4.07
CA GLN A 354 11.21 -19.52 3.06
C GLN A 354 9.70 -19.32 3.28
N GLN A 355 9.29 -18.11 3.63
CA GLN A 355 7.89 -17.72 3.85
C GLN A 355 7.20 -18.40 5.06
N LEU A 356 7.94 -18.75 6.08
CA LEU A 356 7.37 -19.27 7.32
C LEU A 356 6.92 -18.14 8.26
N ILE A 357 7.79 -17.16 8.49
CA ILE A 357 7.59 -16.06 9.43
C ILE A 357 7.30 -14.74 8.69
N PHE A 358 8.14 -14.42 7.72
CA PHE A 358 8.06 -13.19 6.94
C PHE A 358 7.63 -13.45 5.49
N GLU A 359 7.21 -12.41 4.82
CA GLU A 359 6.90 -12.47 3.39
C GLU A 359 8.20 -12.40 2.57
N ASP A 360 8.30 -13.20 1.51
CA ASP A 360 9.44 -13.12 0.61
C ASP A 360 9.37 -11.86 -0.27
N TYR A 361 10.35 -10.96 -0.08
CA TYR A 361 10.45 -9.72 -0.84
C TYR A 361 11.02 -9.88 -2.23
N LEU A 362 11.84 -10.90 -2.45
CA LEU A 362 12.56 -11.10 -3.70
C LEU A 362 11.67 -11.74 -4.78
N GLU A 363 10.65 -12.50 -4.36
CA GLU A 363 9.69 -13.12 -5.29
C GLU A 363 8.59 -12.17 -5.77
N LYS A 364 8.43 -10.99 -5.16
CA LYS A 364 7.41 -10.04 -5.62
C LYS A 364 7.73 -9.52 -7.01
N ASN A 365 6.83 -9.77 -7.95
CA ASN A 365 6.90 -9.26 -9.32
C ASN A 365 7.16 -7.75 -9.35
N SER A 366 7.94 -7.30 -10.32
CA SER A 366 8.36 -5.90 -10.54
C SER A 366 7.23 -4.86 -10.58
N SER A 367 5.98 -5.30 -10.75
CA SER A 367 4.77 -4.46 -10.78
C SER A 367 4.12 -4.24 -9.41
N GLN A 368 4.47 -5.01 -8.38
CA GLN A 368 3.91 -4.85 -7.04
C GLN A 368 4.77 -3.88 -6.21
N GLU A 369 4.13 -2.97 -5.49
CA GLU A 369 4.82 -2.07 -4.56
C GLU A 369 5.51 -2.87 -3.45
N ILE A 370 6.80 -2.59 -3.21
CA ILE A 370 7.50 -3.11 -2.03
C ILE A 370 6.86 -2.51 -0.79
N ASP A 371 6.40 -3.37 0.10
CA ASP A 371 5.95 -2.94 1.43
C ASP A 371 7.16 -2.60 2.30
N LEU A 372 7.51 -1.31 2.32
CA LEU A 372 8.60 -0.78 3.13
C LEU A 372 8.40 -1.02 4.63
N THR A 373 7.16 -1.28 5.07
CA THR A 373 6.86 -1.55 6.47
C THR A 373 7.61 -2.79 6.96
N GLN A 374 7.75 -3.80 6.12
CA GLN A 374 8.51 -4.99 6.51
C GLN A 374 10.02 -4.74 6.58
N ILE A 375 10.59 -3.92 5.69
CA ILE A 375 12.01 -3.59 5.73
C ILE A 375 12.35 -2.86 7.04
N THR A 376 11.45 -1.98 7.49
CA THR A 376 11.60 -1.29 8.78
C THR A 376 11.41 -2.22 9.98
N LEU A 377 10.85 -3.42 9.81
CA LEU A 377 10.76 -4.42 10.88
C LEU A 377 12.13 -4.85 11.42
N GLY A 378 13.18 -4.75 10.62
CA GLY A 378 14.53 -5.07 11.09
C GLY A 378 14.93 -4.28 12.33
N PHE A 379 14.68 -2.97 12.37
CA PHE A 379 14.94 -2.17 13.57
C PHE A 379 14.03 -2.55 14.75
N LYS A 380 12.78 -2.89 14.49
CA LYS A 380 11.87 -3.39 15.53
C LYS A 380 12.30 -4.73 16.08
N LEU A 381 12.77 -5.64 15.23
CA LEU A 381 13.29 -6.93 15.63
C LEU A 381 14.55 -6.77 16.52
N MET A 382 15.48 -5.91 16.11
CA MET A 382 16.65 -5.57 16.93
C MET A 382 16.23 -4.97 18.27
N SER A 383 15.26 -4.05 18.26
CA SER A 383 14.75 -3.43 19.49
C SER A 383 14.04 -4.44 20.40
N ALA A 384 13.24 -5.33 19.83
CA ALA A 384 12.58 -6.41 20.56
C ALA A 384 13.59 -7.32 21.26
N PHE A 385 14.65 -7.70 20.54
CA PHE A 385 15.68 -8.58 21.04
C PHE A 385 16.59 -7.90 22.08
N PHE A 386 17.17 -6.75 21.75
CA PHE A 386 18.16 -6.09 22.62
C PHE A 386 17.53 -5.23 23.72
N ASN A 387 16.42 -4.55 23.43
CA ASN A 387 15.76 -3.59 24.34
C ASN A 387 14.42 -4.10 24.91
N LYS A 388 13.99 -5.30 24.53
CA LYS A 388 12.73 -5.93 24.98
C LYS A 388 11.48 -5.08 24.74
N GLY A 389 11.41 -4.40 23.60
CA GLY A 389 10.25 -3.60 23.21
C GLY A 389 10.38 -3.04 21.80
N ILE A 390 9.24 -2.63 21.22
CA ILE A 390 9.15 -2.14 19.83
C ILE A 390 8.46 -0.79 19.68
N SER A 391 8.13 -0.12 20.80
CA SER A 391 7.58 1.23 20.73
C SER A 391 8.61 2.21 20.18
N ALA A 392 8.16 3.31 19.58
CA ALA A 392 9.04 4.32 18.99
C ALA A 392 10.13 4.81 19.96
N VAL A 393 9.79 4.96 21.25
CA VAL A 393 10.74 5.36 22.30
C VAL A 393 11.83 4.31 22.47
N VAL A 394 11.46 3.04 22.60
CA VAL A 394 12.39 1.93 22.82
C VAL A 394 13.26 1.67 21.59
N VAL A 395 12.71 1.79 20.40
CA VAL A 395 13.47 1.70 19.14
C VAL A 395 14.52 2.81 19.06
N ASN A 396 14.19 4.05 19.43
CA ASN A 396 15.14 5.16 19.46
C ASN A 396 16.28 4.97 20.49
N GLU A 397 16.07 4.16 21.53
CA GLU A 397 17.10 3.85 22.53
C GLU A 397 18.12 2.81 22.05
N LEU A 398 17.89 2.12 20.91
CA LEU A 398 18.87 1.20 20.33
C LEU A 398 20.26 1.82 20.20
N GLU A 399 20.33 3.09 19.78
CA GLU A 399 21.59 3.83 19.63
C GLU A 399 22.41 3.93 20.92
N ARG A 400 21.73 3.90 22.07
CA ARG A 400 22.34 4.03 23.38
C ARG A 400 22.71 2.68 24.02
N ASN A 401 22.28 1.58 23.41
CA ASN A 401 22.53 0.24 23.94
C ASN A 401 23.98 -0.20 23.67
N LYS A 402 24.79 -0.11 24.70
CA LYS A 402 26.24 -0.46 24.68
C LYS A 402 26.51 -1.95 24.43
N ASN A 403 25.51 -2.80 24.58
CA ASN A 403 25.66 -4.25 24.38
C ASN A 403 25.62 -4.64 22.91
N ILE A 404 25.17 -3.73 22.02
CA ILE A 404 25.11 -3.98 20.59
C ILE A 404 26.46 -3.65 19.97
N LYS A 405 27.13 -4.67 19.47
CA LYS A 405 28.34 -4.54 18.65
C LYS A 405 27.89 -4.55 17.18
N TRP A 406 27.66 -3.37 16.64
CA TRP A 406 27.16 -3.20 15.29
C TRP A 406 28.05 -3.93 14.27
N GLY A 407 27.44 -4.59 13.28
CA GLY A 407 28.08 -5.53 12.39
C GLY A 407 28.01 -6.96 12.94
N MET A 408 28.78 -7.28 13.96
CA MET A 408 28.80 -8.63 14.58
C MET A 408 27.44 -9.04 15.14
N SER A 409 26.75 -8.16 15.86
CA SER A 409 25.43 -8.49 16.45
C SER A 409 24.34 -8.73 15.40
N ILE A 410 24.47 -8.14 14.23
CA ILE A 410 23.55 -8.41 13.11
C ILE A 410 23.87 -9.77 12.49
N ASP A 411 25.14 -10.09 12.27
CA ASP A 411 25.55 -11.38 11.73
C ASP A 411 25.11 -12.51 12.63
N ASP A 412 25.38 -12.43 13.92
CA ASP A 412 24.96 -13.42 14.93
C ASP A 412 23.42 -13.57 14.94
N LEU A 413 22.68 -12.46 14.89
CA LEU A 413 21.22 -12.49 14.90
C LEU A 413 20.63 -13.10 13.61
N VAL A 414 21.21 -12.80 12.44
CA VAL A 414 20.83 -13.41 11.16
C VAL A 414 21.08 -14.90 11.19
N ASP A 415 22.24 -15.35 11.64
CA ASP A 415 22.63 -16.76 11.70
C ASP A 415 21.70 -17.54 12.64
N ASP A 416 21.41 -17.01 13.82
CA ASP A 416 20.45 -17.61 14.76
C ASP A 416 19.05 -17.71 14.15
N ILE A 417 18.53 -16.67 13.52
CA ILE A 417 17.20 -16.69 12.89
C ILE A 417 17.15 -17.69 11.75
N ASN A 418 18.14 -17.72 10.86
CA ASN A 418 18.20 -18.64 9.76
C ASN A 418 18.25 -20.10 10.26
N THR A 419 19.04 -20.37 11.30
CA THR A 419 19.10 -21.69 11.94
C THR A 419 17.75 -22.09 12.54
N ILE A 420 17.07 -21.17 13.24
CA ILE A 420 15.73 -21.40 13.80
C ILE A 420 14.73 -21.71 12.68
N CYS A 421 14.71 -20.91 11.60
CA CYS A 421 13.82 -21.15 10.47
C CYS A 421 14.05 -22.52 9.82
N GLU A 422 15.30 -22.91 9.63
CA GLU A 422 15.65 -24.26 9.13
C GLU A 422 15.15 -25.39 10.03
N ILE A 423 15.26 -25.22 11.34
CA ILE A 423 14.77 -26.20 12.32
C ILE A 423 13.25 -26.32 12.24
N LEU A 424 12.55 -25.20 12.24
CA LEU A 424 11.10 -25.20 12.16
C LEU A 424 10.61 -25.85 10.87
N LEU A 425 11.26 -25.57 9.73
CA LEU A 425 10.90 -26.16 8.43
C LEU A 425 11.18 -27.66 8.32
N LYS A 426 12.03 -28.24 9.18
CA LYS A 426 12.21 -29.69 9.30
C LYS A 426 11.07 -30.35 10.07
N SER A 427 10.36 -29.62 10.90
CA SER A 427 9.17 -30.13 11.61
C SER A 427 8.00 -30.31 10.63
N GLU A 428 7.33 -31.47 10.70
CA GLU A 428 6.13 -31.77 9.90
C GLU A 428 5.06 -30.68 10.08
N PHE A 429 4.81 -30.26 11.31
CA PHE A 429 3.82 -29.25 11.64
C PHE A 429 4.06 -27.93 10.88
N PHE A 430 5.26 -27.36 10.98
CA PHE A 430 5.58 -26.09 10.33
C PHE A 430 5.69 -26.21 8.80
N LYS A 431 6.06 -27.40 8.31
CA LYS A 431 6.02 -27.72 6.87
C LYS A 431 4.60 -27.60 6.30
N TYR A 432 3.62 -28.17 6.98
CA TYR A 432 2.21 -28.06 6.57
C TYR A 432 1.72 -26.61 6.66
N LEU A 433 2.06 -25.89 7.73
CA LEU A 433 1.71 -24.47 7.86
C LEU A 433 2.25 -23.65 6.69
N ARG A 434 3.50 -23.84 6.30
CA ARG A 434 4.13 -23.16 5.16
C ARG A 434 3.45 -23.48 3.83
N SER A 435 2.97 -24.72 3.65
CA SER A 435 2.40 -25.16 2.37
C SER A 435 1.22 -24.30 1.88
N TRP A 436 0.54 -23.60 2.78
CA TRP A 436 -0.58 -22.69 2.50
C TRP A 436 -0.14 -21.26 2.20
N ARG A 437 1.16 -20.97 2.13
CA ARG A 437 1.74 -19.63 1.84
C ARG A 437 1.15 -18.50 2.69
N LYS A 438 0.88 -18.79 3.94
CA LYS A 438 0.42 -17.78 4.93
C LYS A 438 1.49 -17.61 6.01
N PRO A 439 2.54 -16.80 5.74
CA PRO A 439 3.56 -16.53 6.75
C PRO A 439 2.94 -15.88 7.99
N LEU A 440 3.57 -16.05 9.12
CA LEU A 440 3.07 -15.59 10.42
C LEU A 440 2.76 -14.08 10.41
N TYR A 441 3.57 -13.31 9.69
CA TYR A 441 3.36 -11.87 9.51
C TYR A 441 2.02 -11.54 8.82
N LYS A 442 1.63 -12.32 7.82
CA LYS A 442 0.32 -12.14 7.14
C LYS A 442 -0.85 -12.59 8.01
N LEU A 443 -0.64 -13.61 8.83
CA LEU A 443 -1.69 -14.15 9.72
C LEU A 443 -1.97 -13.24 10.91
N LEU A 444 -0.93 -12.74 11.57
CA LEU A 444 -1.03 -12.11 12.89
C LEU A 444 -0.58 -10.64 12.91
N GLY A 445 0.06 -10.16 11.83
CA GLY A 445 0.64 -8.83 11.77
C GLY A 445 1.98 -8.71 12.52
N ALA A 446 2.49 -7.47 12.62
CA ALA A 446 3.86 -7.20 13.05
C ALA A 446 4.16 -7.60 14.51
N ALA A 447 3.39 -7.13 15.49
CA ALA A 447 3.72 -7.29 16.90
C ALA A 447 3.75 -8.76 17.37
N PRO A 448 2.74 -9.61 17.07
CA PRO A 448 2.80 -11.03 17.40
C PRO A 448 3.92 -11.78 16.67
N THR A 449 4.22 -11.41 15.43
CA THR A 449 5.31 -12.05 14.66
C THR A 449 6.67 -11.71 15.25
N LEU A 450 6.90 -10.46 15.64
CA LEU A 450 8.12 -10.05 16.30
C LEU A 450 8.24 -10.68 17.69
N GLU A 451 7.13 -10.84 18.42
CA GLU A 451 7.10 -11.61 19.67
C GLU A 451 7.55 -13.05 19.44
N TYR A 452 6.97 -13.71 18.43
CA TYR A 452 7.30 -15.10 18.12
C TYR A 452 8.79 -15.30 17.91
N ILE A 453 9.37 -14.59 16.93
CA ILE A 453 10.81 -14.78 16.64
C ILE A 453 11.73 -14.33 17.78
N THR A 454 11.36 -13.28 18.51
CA THR A 454 12.17 -12.79 19.63
C THR A 454 12.20 -13.78 20.79
N ILE A 455 11.07 -14.39 21.11
CA ILE A 455 10.99 -15.40 22.18
C ILE A 455 11.71 -16.68 21.75
N LEU A 456 11.59 -17.09 20.49
CA LEU A 456 12.35 -18.23 19.98
C LEU A 456 13.85 -18.01 20.03
N LEU A 457 14.32 -16.78 19.76
CA LEU A 457 15.73 -16.45 19.91
C LEU A 457 16.18 -16.56 21.36
N PHE A 458 15.39 -16.10 22.32
CA PHE A 458 15.72 -16.24 23.74
C PHE A 458 15.74 -17.71 24.19
N ASP A 459 14.76 -18.49 23.78
CA ASP A 459 14.68 -19.91 24.09
C ASP A 459 15.82 -20.71 23.45
N TRP A 460 16.15 -20.40 22.18
CA TRP A 460 17.27 -20.98 21.46
C TRP A 460 18.60 -20.75 22.17
N GLN A 461 18.87 -19.51 22.57
CA GLN A 461 20.10 -19.14 23.28
C GLN A 461 20.14 -19.70 24.69
N GLU A 462 19.03 -19.72 25.43
CA GLU A 462 18.97 -20.31 26.77
C GLU A 462 19.27 -21.82 26.74
N LYS A 463 18.83 -22.51 25.72
CA LYS A 463 19.14 -23.96 25.50
C LYS A 463 20.54 -24.21 24.95
N GLY A 464 21.36 -23.16 24.81
CA GLY A 464 22.75 -23.27 24.34
C GLY A 464 22.91 -23.62 22.88
N CYS A 465 22.01 -23.12 22.01
CA CYS A 465 22.00 -23.37 20.56
C CYS A 465 22.07 -24.87 20.25
N PRO A 466 21.03 -25.63 20.59
CA PRO A 466 21.09 -27.09 20.70
C PRO A 466 21.37 -27.79 19.37
N ARG A 467 22.09 -28.90 19.44
CA ARG A 467 22.35 -29.72 18.26
C ARG A 467 21.12 -30.52 17.85
N VAL A 468 20.94 -30.70 16.53
CA VAL A 468 19.85 -31.47 15.95
C VAL A 468 19.73 -32.85 16.67
N SER A 469 18.49 -33.24 16.99
CA SER A 469 18.13 -34.49 17.67
C SER A 469 18.56 -34.59 19.16
N SER A 470 19.05 -33.50 19.77
CA SER A 470 19.24 -33.50 21.23
C SER A 470 17.89 -33.34 21.96
N ALA A 471 17.88 -33.62 23.27
CA ALA A 471 16.68 -33.36 24.10
C ALA A 471 16.28 -31.88 24.13
N GLU A 472 17.25 -31.01 24.18
CA GLU A 472 17.09 -29.55 24.15
C GLU A 472 16.55 -29.09 22.80
N TYR A 473 16.98 -29.70 21.68
CA TYR A 473 16.44 -29.43 20.36
C TYR A 473 14.95 -29.80 20.27
N ASN A 474 14.59 -30.99 20.74
CA ASN A 474 13.19 -31.41 20.76
C ASN A 474 12.35 -30.54 21.70
N ALA A 475 12.91 -30.09 22.83
CA ALA A 475 12.26 -29.14 23.72
C ALA A 475 12.04 -27.79 23.01
N PHE A 476 13.03 -27.28 22.29
CA PHE A 476 12.90 -26.04 21.51
C PHE A 476 11.76 -26.13 20.48
N VAL A 477 11.65 -27.23 19.74
CA VAL A 477 10.57 -27.41 18.75
C VAL A 477 9.19 -27.46 19.44
N ARG A 478 9.07 -28.11 20.60
CA ARG A 478 7.82 -28.11 21.40
C ARG A 478 7.46 -26.71 21.88
N ASP A 479 8.44 -25.96 22.37
CA ASP A 479 8.24 -24.59 22.85
C ASP A 479 7.84 -23.66 21.72
N ALA A 480 8.39 -23.84 20.51
CA ALA A 480 7.98 -23.11 19.32
C ALA A 480 6.52 -23.39 18.93
N LYS A 481 6.08 -24.67 19.00
CA LYS A 481 4.68 -25.05 18.78
C LYS A 481 3.75 -24.45 19.85
N ALA A 482 4.16 -24.49 21.12
CA ALA A 482 3.40 -23.97 22.23
C ALA A 482 3.22 -22.44 22.15
N LEU A 483 4.27 -21.71 21.76
CA LEU A 483 4.19 -20.27 21.52
C LEU A 483 3.27 -19.97 20.33
N PHE A 484 3.37 -20.73 19.25
CA PHE A 484 2.47 -20.59 18.11
C PHE A 484 1.01 -20.81 18.52
N ASP A 485 0.70 -21.88 19.24
CA ASP A 485 -0.62 -22.17 19.78
C ASP A 485 -1.21 -20.98 20.56
N ARG A 486 -0.43 -20.40 21.46
CA ARG A 486 -0.84 -19.25 22.27
C ARG A 486 -1.09 -18.02 21.42
N LEU A 487 -0.23 -17.71 20.48
CA LEU A 487 -0.38 -16.52 19.63
C LEU A 487 -1.63 -16.61 18.73
N ILE A 488 -1.91 -17.79 18.17
CA ILE A 488 -3.13 -18.02 17.39
C ILE A 488 -4.36 -17.81 18.27
N PHE A 489 -4.38 -18.42 19.45
CA PHE A 489 -5.49 -18.26 20.39
C PHE A 489 -5.74 -16.78 20.76
N GLU A 490 -4.70 -16.09 21.22
CA GLU A 490 -4.79 -14.68 21.65
C GLU A 490 -5.18 -13.74 20.52
N TYR A 491 -4.69 -13.98 19.30
CA TYR A 491 -5.07 -13.19 18.14
C TYR A 491 -6.56 -13.40 17.80
N SER A 492 -7.00 -14.65 17.81
CA SER A 492 -8.37 -15.01 17.46
C SER A 492 -9.42 -14.45 18.43
N ILE A 493 -9.09 -14.33 19.72
CA ILE A 493 -9.98 -13.66 20.68
C ILE A 493 -9.84 -12.12 20.69
N GLY A 494 -9.05 -11.55 19.78
CA GLY A 494 -8.86 -10.11 19.69
C GLY A 494 -7.97 -9.51 20.79
N SER A 495 -7.19 -10.32 21.50
CA SER A 495 -6.26 -9.85 22.54
C SER A 495 -5.22 -8.85 22.02
N TRP A 496 -4.90 -8.87 20.74
CA TRP A 496 -3.93 -7.98 20.11
C TRP A 496 -4.51 -6.67 19.57
N ARG A 497 -5.79 -6.38 19.87
CA ARG A 497 -6.40 -5.08 19.56
C ARG A 497 -5.82 -3.99 20.47
N GLY A 498 -5.59 -2.79 19.94
CA GLY A 498 -5.02 -1.65 20.69
C GLY A 498 -3.49 -1.60 20.62
N SER A 499 -2.82 -1.26 21.70
CA SER A 499 -1.35 -1.09 21.71
C SER A 499 -0.62 -2.44 21.76
N GLY A 500 -0.47 -3.10 20.62
CA GLY A 500 0.29 -4.35 20.47
C GLY A 500 1.75 -4.22 20.93
N ASP A 501 2.34 -3.03 20.79
CA ASP A 501 3.73 -2.74 21.20
C ASP A 501 3.95 -2.88 22.71
N SER A 502 3.04 -2.33 23.52
CA SER A 502 3.13 -2.43 25.00
C SER A 502 2.90 -3.86 25.49
N LYS A 503 1.99 -4.58 24.84
CA LYS A 503 1.70 -5.97 25.14
C LYS A 503 2.90 -6.84 24.85
N MET A 504 3.47 -6.72 23.66
CA MET A 504 4.69 -7.42 23.28
C MET A 504 5.84 -7.15 24.26
N ALA A 505 6.07 -5.88 24.62
CA ALA A 505 7.13 -5.53 25.56
C ALA A 505 6.98 -6.23 26.91
N ASN A 506 5.74 -6.39 27.41
CA ASN A 506 5.47 -7.14 28.63
C ASN A 506 5.69 -8.65 28.44
N HIS A 507 5.24 -9.20 27.33
CA HIS A 507 5.39 -10.63 27.02
C HIS A 507 6.86 -11.03 26.86
N VAL A 508 7.65 -10.22 26.16
CA VAL A 508 9.08 -10.49 25.96
C VAL A 508 9.87 -10.44 27.27
N LYS A 509 9.45 -9.63 28.23
CA LYS A 509 10.06 -9.63 29.59
C LYS A 509 9.76 -10.90 30.37
N ASN A 510 8.58 -11.49 30.17
CA ASN A 510 8.10 -12.70 30.86
C ASN A 510 8.00 -13.88 29.86
N TRP A 511 8.95 -13.99 28.97
CA TRP A 511 8.87 -14.87 27.80
C TRP A 511 8.69 -16.35 28.12
N ARG A 512 9.20 -16.84 29.28
CA ARG A 512 9.05 -18.25 29.67
C ARG A 512 7.59 -18.65 29.90
N ASP A 513 6.74 -17.71 30.32
CA ASP A 513 5.31 -17.96 30.45
C ASP A 513 4.60 -18.08 29.09
N ARG A 514 5.24 -17.59 28.03
CA ARG A 514 4.68 -17.58 26.69
C ARG A 514 4.79 -18.89 25.93
N ILE A 515 5.81 -19.69 26.25
CA ILE A 515 6.05 -21.03 25.67
C ILE A 515 5.19 -22.13 26.31
N ILE A 516 4.26 -21.79 27.18
CA ILE A 516 3.27 -22.70 27.75
C ILE A 516 2.01 -22.65 26.84
N PRO A 517 1.53 -23.78 26.30
CA PRO A 517 0.36 -23.80 25.46
C PRO A 517 -0.90 -23.34 26.22
N MET A 518 -1.91 -22.90 25.47
CA MET A 518 -3.23 -22.60 26.05
C MET A 518 -3.90 -23.89 26.53
N ASP A 519 -4.71 -23.77 27.58
CA ASP A 519 -5.42 -24.91 28.12
C ASP A 519 -6.56 -25.40 27.16
N GLU A 520 -6.91 -26.68 27.31
CA GLU A 520 -7.92 -27.31 26.44
C GLU A 520 -9.32 -26.71 26.62
N ALA A 521 -9.67 -26.27 27.85
CA ALA A 521 -10.97 -25.68 28.12
C ALA A 521 -11.13 -24.31 27.42
N SER A 522 -10.07 -23.51 27.41
CA SER A 522 -10.05 -22.24 26.67
C SER A 522 -10.24 -22.45 25.16
N TRP A 523 -9.55 -23.41 24.57
CA TRP A 523 -9.74 -23.76 23.16
C TRP A 523 -11.13 -24.26 22.85
N LYS A 524 -11.70 -25.12 23.73
CA LYS A 524 -13.08 -25.60 23.58
C LYS A 524 -14.07 -24.44 23.51
N ILE A 525 -13.97 -23.49 24.46
CA ILE A 525 -14.82 -22.31 24.49
C ILE A 525 -14.65 -21.48 23.22
N LEU A 526 -13.41 -21.30 22.74
CA LEU A 526 -13.15 -20.54 21.51
C LEU A 526 -13.77 -21.20 20.28
N ILE A 527 -13.63 -22.52 20.13
CA ILE A 527 -14.18 -23.27 18.99
C ILE A 527 -15.71 -23.22 19.00
N GLU A 528 -16.34 -23.52 20.14
CA GLU A 528 -17.81 -23.46 20.28
C GLU A 528 -18.35 -22.05 19.97
N SER A 529 -17.64 -21.02 20.42
CA SER A 529 -17.99 -19.63 20.17
C SER A 529 -17.79 -19.23 18.71
N SER A 530 -16.69 -19.66 18.10
CA SER A 530 -16.37 -19.41 16.68
C SER A 530 -17.40 -20.07 15.74
N CYS A 531 -17.96 -21.21 16.12
CA CYS A 531 -19.06 -21.86 15.39
C CYS A 531 -20.42 -21.13 15.56
N LYS A 532 -20.51 -20.16 16.47
CA LYS A 532 -21.66 -19.25 16.63
C LYS A 532 -21.40 -17.87 16.04
N GLY A 533 -20.18 -17.62 15.54
CA GLY A 533 -19.76 -16.35 14.98
C GLY A 533 -19.45 -15.23 15.99
N ALA A 534 -19.35 -15.54 17.30
CA ALA A 534 -19.07 -14.55 18.33
C ALA A 534 -18.33 -15.15 19.53
N TYR A 535 -17.39 -14.39 20.13
CA TYR A 535 -16.69 -14.76 21.36
C TYR A 535 -16.92 -13.68 22.43
N ASN A 536 -17.39 -14.07 23.61
CA ASN A 536 -17.75 -13.15 24.71
C ASN A 536 -18.63 -11.98 24.26
N GLY A 537 -19.63 -12.25 23.40
CA GLY A 537 -20.54 -11.24 22.87
C GLY A 537 -19.98 -10.32 21.78
N GLN A 538 -18.72 -10.52 21.38
CA GLN A 538 -18.09 -9.76 20.28
C GLN A 538 -18.09 -10.62 19.02
N PRO A 539 -18.53 -10.08 17.85
CA PRO A 539 -18.47 -10.80 16.59
C PRO A 539 -17.02 -11.16 16.22
N LEU A 540 -16.85 -12.39 15.74
CA LEU A 540 -15.60 -12.85 15.13
C LEU A 540 -15.71 -12.71 13.62
N ASP A 541 -14.86 -11.89 13.03
CA ASP A 541 -14.75 -11.75 11.58
C ASP A 541 -13.74 -12.77 10.99
N ILE A 542 -13.72 -12.87 9.66
CA ILE A 542 -12.84 -13.78 8.93
C ILE A 542 -11.35 -13.55 9.30
N LYS A 543 -10.97 -12.30 9.62
CA LYS A 543 -9.59 -11.99 10.03
C LYS A 543 -9.20 -12.71 11.33
N HIS A 544 -10.11 -12.86 12.29
CA HIS A 544 -9.87 -13.59 13.53
C HIS A 544 -9.92 -15.11 13.33
N LEU A 545 -10.71 -15.58 12.36
CA LEU A 545 -10.92 -17.01 12.11
C LEU A 545 -9.86 -17.60 11.15
N THR A 546 -9.26 -16.80 10.29
CA THR A 546 -8.21 -17.27 9.37
C THR A 546 -7.04 -17.96 10.08
N PRO A 547 -6.49 -17.44 11.20
CA PRO A 547 -5.44 -18.12 11.94
C PRO A 547 -5.88 -19.48 12.49
N ILE A 548 -7.12 -19.61 12.98
CA ILE A 548 -7.66 -20.88 13.47
C ILE A 548 -7.75 -21.90 12.34
N LEU A 549 -8.20 -21.51 11.14
CA LEU A 549 -8.23 -22.39 9.95
C LEU A 549 -6.84 -22.86 9.55
N CYS A 550 -5.87 -21.97 9.47
CA CYS A 550 -4.50 -22.33 9.15
C CYS A 550 -3.92 -23.31 10.18
N TYR A 551 -4.22 -23.08 11.47
CA TYR A 551 -3.79 -23.97 12.54
C TYR A 551 -4.48 -25.33 12.47
N GLN A 552 -5.80 -25.36 12.23
CA GLN A 552 -6.56 -26.59 11.98
C GLN A 552 -5.89 -27.44 10.89
N TYR A 553 -5.56 -26.82 9.76
CA TYR A 553 -4.98 -27.53 8.61
C TYR A 553 -3.57 -28.05 8.91
N ALA A 554 -2.79 -27.30 9.66
CA ALA A 554 -1.48 -27.76 10.13
C ALA A 554 -1.61 -28.98 11.09
N LEU A 555 -2.53 -28.93 12.05
CA LEU A 555 -2.82 -30.03 12.97
C LEU A 555 -3.31 -31.29 12.25
N GLN A 556 -4.15 -31.13 11.23
CA GLN A 556 -4.67 -32.22 10.40
C GLN A 556 -3.69 -32.66 9.30
N LYS A 557 -2.52 -32.01 9.18
CA LYS A 557 -1.52 -32.26 8.15
C LYS A 557 -2.06 -32.14 6.71
N LYS A 558 -2.99 -31.21 6.50
CA LYS A 558 -3.57 -30.91 5.19
C LYS A 558 -2.65 -30.04 4.35
N THR A 559 -2.48 -30.40 3.09
CA THR A 559 -1.72 -29.61 2.11
C THR A 559 -2.60 -29.23 0.94
N PRO A 560 -2.31 -28.14 0.23
CA PRO A 560 -2.94 -27.89 -1.06
C PRO A 560 -2.57 -29.00 -2.05
N ASN A 561 -3.46 -29.22 -3.02
CA ASN A 561 -3.31 -30.21 -4.08
C ASN A 561 -2.06 -30.03 -4.94
N GLN A 562 -1.57 -28.79 -5.06
CA GLN A 562 -0.35 -28.41 -5.77
C GLN A 562 0.39 -27.31 -4.99
N PRO A 563 1.70 -27.14 -5.20
CA PRO A 563 2.43 -26.01 -4.65
C PRO A 563 1.80 -24.68 -5.08
N LEU A 564 1.43 -23.86 -4.10
CA LEU A 564 0.77 -22.59 -4.37
C LEU A 564 1.75 -21.58 -4.96
N LYS A 565 1.35 -20.92 -6.04
CA LYS A 565 2.02 -19.71 -6.56
C LYS A 565 1.60 -18.46 -5.80
N GLU A 566 0.33 -18.41 -5.37
CA GLU A 566 -0.26 -17.31 -4.60
C GLU A 566 -0.71 -17.80 -3.23
N THR A 567 -1.07 -16.88 -2.34
CA THR A 567 -1.61 -17.22 -1.02
C THR A 567 -2.98 -17.89 -1.15
N SER A 568 -3.26 -18.85 -0.27
CA SER A 568 -4.59 -19.42 -0.12
C SER A 568 -5.62 -18.36 0.32
N GLU A 569 -6.89 -18.62 0.05
CA GLU A 569 -8.00 -17.76 0.42
C GLU A 569 -8.96 -18.49 1.35
N VAL A 570 -9.68 -17.73 2.18
CA VAL A 570 -10.77 -18.26 2.99
C VAL A 570 -12.04 -18.22 2.15
N ASP A 571 -12.70 -19.36 2.03
CA ASP A 571 -13.94 -19.50 1.30
C ASP A 571 -15.07 -19.99 2.22
N HIS A 572 -16.31 -19.89 1.75
CA HIS A 572 -17.51 -20.29 2.45
C HIS A 572 -18.02 -21.62 1.90
N ILE A 573 -18.16 -22.62 2.76
CA ILE A 573 -18.73 -23.92 2.40
C ILE A 573 -20.13 -23.73 1.80
N ILE A 574 -21.00 -23.02 2.54
CA ILE A 574 -22.28 -22.50 2.03
C ILE A 574 -22.06 -21.05 1.63
N PRO A 575 -22.24 -20.68 0.35
CA PRO A 575 -22.03 -19.33 -0.13
C PRO A 575 -22.82 -18.25 0.61
N LYS A 576 -22.20 -17.10 0.86
CA LYS A 576 -22.86 -15.96 1.55
C LYS A 576 -24.22 -15.60 0.96
N ALA A 577 -24.33 -15.54 -0.37
CA ALA A 577 -25.55 -15.18 -1.05
C ALA A 577 -26.74 -16.11 -0.74
N LYS A 578 -26.47 -17.37 -0.40
CA LYS A 578 -27.52 -18.33 -0.01
C LYS A 578 -27.97 -18.10 1.44
N LEU A 579 -27.08 -17.61 2.31
CA LEU A 579 -27.38 -17.33 3.72
C LEU A 579 -28.04 -15.96 3.90
N ASP A 580 -27.58 -14.94 3.18
CA ASP A 580 -28.10 -13.56 3.28
C ASP A 580 -29.60 -13.45 2.91
N ASN A 581 -30.09 -14.37 2.10
CA ASN A 581 -31.49 -14.39 1.66
C ASN A 581 -32.44 -15.17 2.61
N ASN A 582 -31.93 -15.70 3.73
CA ASN A 582 -32.73 -16.51 4.67
C ASN A 582 -32.76 -15.90 6.08
N SER A 583 -33.85 -15.21 6.41
CA SER A 583 -34.06 -14.55 7.71
C SER A 583 -34.14 -15.50 8.92
N MET A 584 -34.29 -16.80 8.71
CA MET A 584 -34.37 -17.81 9.78
C MET A 584 -32.98 -18.23 10.28
N ILE A 585 -31.91 -17.89 9.53
CA ILE A 585 -30.53 -18.25 9.87
C ILE A 585 -29.91 -17.14 10.71
N PRO A 586 -29.25 -17.44 11.83
CA PRO A 586 -28.52 -16.43 12.60
C PRO A 586 -27.45 -15.75 11.74
N ILE A 587 -27.41 -14.43 11.76
CA ILE A 587 -26.49 -13.63 10.93
C ILE A 587 -25.02 -13.98 11.18
N GLY A 588 -24.69 -14.47 12.39
CA GLY A 588 -23.36 -14.93 12.77
C GLY A 588 -22.90 -16.21 12.04
N TYR A 589 -23.82 -17.00 11.47
CA TYR A 589 -23.47 -18.26 10.79
C TYR A 589 -22.80 -18.04 9.45
N ARG A 590 -23.05 -16.91 8.83
CA ARG A 590 -22.45 -16.54 7.57
C ARG A 590 -20.93 -16.69 7.57
N ASP A 591 -20.29 -16.07 8.56
CA ASP A 591 -18.84 -16.03 8.70
C ASP A 591 -18.35 -16.91 9.89
N ALA A 592 -19.17 -17.85 10.38
CA ALA A 592 -18.81 -18.74 11.47
C ALA A 592 -17.80 -19.81 11.02
N LEU A 593 -16.92 -20.23 11.94
CA LEU A 593 -15.82 -21.16 11.65
C LEU A 593 -16.28 -22.47 10.99
N PHE A 594 -17.45 -22.99 11.35
CA PHE A 594 -17.98 -24.21 10.75
C PHE A 594 -18.29 -24.06 9.25
N ASN A 595 -18.57 -22.85 8.78
CA ASN A 595 -18.90 -22.53 7.38
C ASN A 595 -17.70 -22.09 6.57
N LEU A 596 -16.50 -22.13 7.15
CA LEU A 596 -15.28 -21.66 6.47
C LEU A 596 -14.36 -22.82 6.09
N GLU A 597 -13.71 -22.66 4.98
CA GLU A 597 -12.63 -23.50 4.48
C GLU A 597 -11.46 -22.69 3.95
N LEU A 598 -10.29 -23.30 3.80
CA LEU A 598 -9.11 -22.70 3.19
C LEU A 598 -8.91 -23.35 1.83
N LEU A 599 -8.97 -22.55 0.76
CA LEU A 599 -8.77 -23.02 -0.60
C LEU A 599 -7.55 -22.37 -1.27
N PRO A 600 -6.83 -23.07 -2.15
CA PRO A 600 -5.98 -22.42 -3.14
C PRO A 600 -6.80 -21.38 -3.93
N LYS A 601 -6.19 -20.26 -4.29
CA LYS A 601 -6.88 -19.17 -5.01
C LYS A 601 -7.50 -19.63 -6.33
N GLU A 602 -6.83 -20.55 -7.03
CA GLU A 602 -7.34 -21.10 -8.30
C GLU A 602 -8.61 -21.94 -8.05
N ASP A 603 -8.62 -22.78 -7.00
CA ASP A 603 -9.77 -23.60 -6.61
C ASP A 603 -10.94 -22.71 -6.16
N ASN A 604 -10.66 -21.65 -5.39
CA ASN A 604 -11.66 -20.67 -4.98
C ASN A 604 -12.27 -19.94 -6.19
N ASN A 605 -11.45 -19.55 -7.16
CA ASN A 605 -11.94 -18.92 -8.41
C ASN A 605 -12.81 -19.87 -9.26
N GLN A 606 -12.63 -21.18 -9.17
CA GLN A 606 -13.49 -22.17 -9.84
C GLN A 606 -14.80 -22.41 -9.07
N LYS A 607 -14.73 -22.46 -7.74
CA LYS A 607 -15.91 -22.64 -6.88
C LYS A 607 -16.79 -21.41 -6.88
N LYS A 608 -16.22 -20.22 -6.66
CA LYS A 608 -16.96 -18.93 -6.58
C LYS A 608 -18.12 -19.02 -5.55
N ASP A 609 -19.32 -18.62 -5.97
CA ASP A 609 -20.57 -18.64 -5.22
C ASP A 609 -21.40 -19.93 -5.39
N LYS A 610 -20.77 -20.99 -5.94
CA LYS A 610 -21.41 -22.28 -6.13
C LYS A 610 -21.53 -23.01 -4.79
N THR A 611 -22.66 -23.68 -4.60
CA THR A 611 -22.82 -24.68 -3.55
C THR A 611 -21.97 -25.91 -3.83
N LEU A 612 -21.74 -26.76 -2.84
CA LEU A 612 -20.95 -27.99 -3.01
C LEU A 612 -21.47 -28.86 -4.15
N GLN A 613 -22.80 -28.99 -4.31
CA GLN A 613 -23.44 -29.76 -5.37
C GLN A 613 -23.29 -29.12 -6.76
N GLU A 614 -23.21 -27.79 -6.82
CA GLU A 614 -23.08 -27.06 -8.09
C GLU A 614 -21.65 -27.08 -8.64
N VAL A 615 -20.69 -27.60 -7.89
CA VAL A 615 -19.31 -27.83 -8.34
C VAL A 615 -19.30 -29.11 -9.19
N ASN A 616 -19.19 -28.94 -10.52
CA ASN A 616 -19.25 -30.06 -11.47
C ASN A 616 -17.89 -30.73 -11.74
N ASP A 617 -16.78 -30.11 -11.31
CA ASP A 617 -15.43 -30.63 -11.48
C ASP A 617 -15.15 -31.71 -10.41
N THR A 618 -14.97 -32.95 -10.85
CA THR A 618 -14.72 -34.09 -9.94
C THR A 618 -13.41 -34.02 -9.19
N PHE A 619 -12.38 -33.35 -9.76
CA PHE A 619 -11.12 -33.13 -9.04
C PHE A 619 -11.32 -32.07 -7.96
N LEU A 620 -11.97 -30.96 -8.28
CA LEU A 620 -12.29 -29.90 -7.31
C LEU A 620 -13.18 -30.44 -6.18
N GLN A 621 -14.18 -31.28 -6.48
CA GLN A 621 -14.99 -31.95 -5.46
C GLN A 621 -14.15 -32.78 -4.48
N LYS A 622 -13.18 -33.56 -4.99
CA LYS A 622 -12.26 -34.32 -4.13
C LYS A 622 -11.39 -33.45 -3.25
N TYR A 623 -10.90 -32.31 -3.79
CA TYR A 623 -10.11 -31.38 -3.00
C TYR A 623 -10.94 -30.72 -1.92
N ILE A 624 -12.12 -30.18 -2.26
CA ILE A 624 -13.04 -29.60 -1.29
C ILE A 624 -13.39 -30.62 -0.19
N SER A 625 -13.73 -31.86 -0.57
CA SER A 625 -13.98 -32.93 0.40
C SER A 625 -12.79 -33.17 1.33
N GLY A 626 -11.56 -33.21 0.78
CA GLY A 626 -10.35 -33.34 1.58
C GLY A 626 -10.06 -32.13 2.48
N TYR A 627 -10.38 -30.91 2.06
CA TYR A 627 -10.19 -29.70 2.87
C TYR A 627 -11.25 -29.54 3.96
N THR A 628 -12.50 -29.86 3.66
CA THR A 628 -13.64 -29.70 4.59
C THR A 628 -13.89 -30.89 5.51
N ASP A 629 -13.39 -32.07 5.18
CA ASP A 629 -13.77 -33.36 5.76
C ASP A 629 -15.27 -33.69 5.56
N ILE A 630 -15.92 -33.09 4.56
CA ILE A 630 -17.29 -33.42 4.13
C ILE A 630 -17.20 -34.44 2.99
N SER A 631 -17.93 -35.56 3.09
CA SER A 631 -17.94 -36.55 2.03
C SER A 631 -18.62 -35.99 0.76
N ILE A 632 -18.17 -36.43 -0.42
CA ILE A 632 -18.82 -36.01 -1.69
C ILE A 632 -20.29 -36.44 -1.72
N GLU A 633 -20.63 -37.54 -1.06
CA GLU A 633 -22.00 -38.06 -0.95
C GLU A 633 -22.93 -37.11 -0.17
N ASP A 634 -22.36 -36.32 0.76
CA ASP A 634 -23.09 -35.33 1.56
C ASP A 634 -23.17 -33.95 0.90
N PHE A 635 -22.52 -33.72 -0.24
CA PHE A 635 -22.54 -32.44 -0.96
C PHE A 635 -23.97 -31.98 -1.29
N PRO A 636 -24.91 -32.84 -1.77
CA PRO A 636 -26.29 -32.44 -1.98
C PRO A 636 -26.97 -31.99 -0.68
N LYS A 637 -26.74 -32.70 0.42
CA LYS A 637 -27.32 -32.38 1.73
C LYS A 637 -26.89 -31.00 2.20
N TYR A 638 -25.57 -30.72 2.21
CA TYR A 638 -25.03 -29.44 2.71
C TYR A 638 -25.04 -28.30 1.69
N SER A 639 -25.58 -28.54 0.49
CA SER A 639 -25.95 -27.49 -0.47
C SER A 639 -27.32 -26.90 -0.17
N ASP A 640 -28.16 -27.60 0.60
CA ASP A 640 -29.44 -27.12 1.09
C ASP A 640 -29.26 -26.45 2.45
N VAL A 641 -29.60 -25.17 2.51
CA VAL A 641 -29.50 -24.33 3.70
C VAL A 641 -30.32 -24.84 4.87
N SER A 642 -31.35 -25.66 4.64
CA SER A 642 -32.14 -26.29 5.69
C SER A 642 -31.33 -27.23 6.61
N HIS A 643 -30.21 -27.76 6.13
CA HIS A 643 -29.29 -28.63 6.88
C HIS A 643 -28.12 -27.88 7.55
N ILE A 644 -28.16 -26.55 7.66
CA ILE A 644 -27.06 -25.74 8.22
C ILE A 644 -26.73 -26.08 9.68
N GLU A 645 -27.71 -26.43 10.49
CA GLU A 645 -27.50 -26.84 11.89
C GLU A 645 -26.77 -28.20 11.95
N GLU A 646 -27.11 -29.14 11.07
CA GLU A 646 -26.43 -30.44 10.99
C GLU A 646 -24.98 -30.25 10.54
N LEU A 647 -24.74 -29.42 9.53
CA LEU A 647 -23.37 -29.08 9.09
C LEU A 647 -22.57 -28.47 10.24
N LYS A 648 -23.18 -27.54 10.99
CA LYS A 648 -22.54 -26.92 12.15
C LYS A 648 -22.18 -27.94 13.22
N GLU A 649 -23.08 -28.84 13.58
CA GLU A 649 -22.84 -29.88 14.58
C GLU A 649 -21.73 -30.82 14.19
N GLU A 650 -21.73 -31.31 12.95
CA GLU A 650 -20.66 -32.18 12.41
C GLU A 650 -19.31 -31.47 12.38
N ARG A 651 -19.27 -30.26 11.83
CA ARG A 651 -18.02 -29.47 11.74
C ARG A 651 -17.52 -29.06 13.12
N GLN A 652 -18.40 -28.66 14.05
CA GLN A 652 -18.02 -28.33 15.41
C GLN A 652 -17.44 -29.55 16.14
N THR A 653 -18.04 -30.73 15.98
CA THR A 653 -17.54 -31.99 16.56
C THR A 653 -16.13 -32.30 16.04
N LEU A 654 -15.91 -32.19 14.73
CA LEU A 654 -14.59 -32.34 14.13
C LEU A 654 -13.58 -31.35 14.70
N LEU A 655 -13.95 -30.07 14.76
CA LEU A 655 -13.07 -29.00 15.26
C LEU A 655 -12.71 -29.22 16.74
N LEU A 656 -13.67 -29.64 17.57
CA LEU A 656 -13.41 -29.97 18.98
C LEU A 656 -12.43 -31.13 19.11
N LYS A 657 -12.53 -32.14 18.24
CA LYS A 657 -11.56 -33.25 18.19
C LYS A 657 -10.16 -32.76 17.78
N VAL A 658 -10.10 -31.91 16.75
CA VAL A 658 -8.82 -31.37 16.25
C VAL A 658 -8.14 -30.53 17.32
N PHE A 659 -8.84 -29.58 17.92
CA PHE A 659 -8.29 -28.66 18.92
C PHE A 659 -8.19 -29.25 20.34
N GLY A 660 -8.80 -30.39 20.59
CA GLY A 660 -8.61 -31.20 21.78
C GLY A 660 -7.50 -32.24 21.60
N GLU A 661 -7.85 -33.42 21.13
CA GLU A 661 -6.98 -34.60 21.10
C GLU A 661 -5.76 -34.44 20.16
N ILE A 662 -6.00 -34.00 18.91
CA ILE A 662 -4.93 -33.91 17.89
C ILE A 662 -3.92 -32.82 18.28
N ARG A 663 -4.43 -31.64 18.69
CA ARG A 663 -3.59 -30.54 19.18
C ARG A 663 -2.75 -30.97 20.38
N LYS A 664 -3.33 -31.62 21.37
CA LYS A 664 -2.62 -32.10 22.56
C LYS A 664 -1.49 -33.04 22.21
N THR A 665 -1.74 -33.98 21.28
CA THR A 665 -0.74 -34.91 20.80
C THR A 665 0.39 -34.19 20.06
N GLU A 666 0.05 -33.24 19.18
CA GLU A 666 1.07 -32.48 18.41
C GLU A 666 1.94 -31.61 19.30
N LEU A 667 1.39 -31.01 20.35
CA LEU A 667 2.15 -30.18 21.31
C LEU A 667 3.01 -31.02 22.27
N ALA A 668 2.69 -32.29 22.49
CA ALA A 668 3.49 -33.20 23.30
C ALA A 668 4.72 -33.77 22.57
N ASN A 669 4.62 -33.87 21.25
CA ASN A 669 5.66 -34.38 20.34
C ASN A 669 6.58 -33.25 19.84
#